data_3d03979ac26a67b4c7ecadcaa2328e61
#
_entry.id   3d03979ac26a67b4c7ecadcaa2328e61
#
_cell.length_a   1.000
_cell.length_b   1.000
_cell.length_c   1.000
_cell.angle_alpha   90.00
_cell.angle_beta   90.00
_cell.angle_gamma   90.00
#
_symmetry.space_group_name_H-M   'P 1'
#
loop_
_entity.id
_entity.type
_entity.pdbx_description
1 polymer ?
#
loop_
_entity_poly.entity_id
_entity_poly.type
_entity_poly.pdbx_seq_one_letter_code
_entity_poly.pdbx_strand_id
1 'polypeptide(L)'
;MAKKNVYDNESISSLKGADRVRKRPGVIFGSDGLEGCEHAVFEILSNAIDEARGGHGKLITVTRFLDRSVQVEDMGRGCPVDWNEKEGRYNWELVFCELYAGGKYDNENSENYEFSLGLNGLGSCATQYASRYMDVTVWREGREYRLHFERGEIAGQLESTELTTNKKRTGTTIRWLPDLEVFTDIAVPLEYYQDVMKRQAVVNAGVTFRLRNETVPGKFETQEFLYENGIADYIRELAGEDSLTEPVFWEAERRGRDRADKPEYKVKLSVALCFSNRVALCEHYHNSSFLEHGGSPEKATRSAMVSAIDKYLRDNNKYTRGESKITFPDVQDCLILVSNNFSTQTSYENQTKKAITNKFIQEAMTEFLRSRMEIYFIENKEAAEKIAAQVLINKRSRETAERTRINQKKKLTEKIDIANRVQKFVDCRTKDVERREIYIVEGNSALGACKQSRDAEFQGLMPVRGKILNCLKADYPRIFKSDVITDLMKVLGCGVEVSGKAVKDLNQFDLSNLRWSKVVICTDGDVDGFQIRTLILTMLYRLCPTLIREGYVYIAETPLFEITCREKGGEKTWFAYSEREKADILKELSGKKVNVQRSKGLGENDPEMMWMTTMNPETRRLIRVLPEDAEETARVFDLLLGDNLSGRKDYIAENGCRYLDMIDVS
;
A
#
# COMPACT_ATOMS: atom_id res chain seq x y z
N MET A 1 37.00 23.96 14.36
CA MET A 1 36.05 24.94 14.90
C MET A 1 34.70 24.71 14.22
N ALA A 2 33.71 24.21 14.92
CA ALA A 2 32.36 24.04 14.38
C ALA A 2 31.73 25.43 14.21
N LYS A 3 31.35 25.77 12.98
CA LYS A 3 30.53 26.96 12.69
C LYS A 3 29.22 26.82 13.47
N LYS A 4 28.97 27.66 14.48
CA LYS A 4 27.64 27.86 15.06
C LYS A 4 26.73 28.35 13.91
N ASN A 5 25.78 27.50 13.50
CA ASN A 5 24.67 27.95 12.66
C ASN A 5 23.84 28.92 13.52
N VAL A 6 24.05 30.22 13.32
CA VAL A 6 23.19 31.25 13.90
C VAL A 6 22.02 31.39 12.94
N TYR A 7 20.78 31.16 13.45
CA TYR A 7 19.56 31.41 12.70
C TYR A 7 19.29 32.93 12.71
N ASP A 8 19.65 33.62 11.64
CA ASP A 8 19.52 35.04 11.47
C ASP A 8 18.73 35.42 10.20
N ASN A 9 18.58 36.70 9.92
CA ASN A 9 17.82 37.18 8.76
C ASN A 9 18.41 36.72 7.41
N GLU A 10 19.68 36.39 7.33
CA GLU A 10 20.36 35.90 6.12
C GLU A 10 20.21 34.40 5.94
N SER A 11 19.74 33.69 6.97
CA SER A 11 19.49 32.25 6.92
C SER A 11 18.25 31.87 6.11
N ILE A 12 17.38 32.84 5.78
CA ILE A 12 16.15 32.63 5.00
C ILE A 12 16.45 32.87 3.51
N SER A 13 16.33 31.81 2.70
CA SER A 13 16.51 31.86 1.26
C SER A 13 15.32 31.23 0.53
N SER A 14 14.95 31.79 -0.63
CA SER A 14 13.93 31.22 -1.51
C SER A 14 14.57 30.28 -2.52
N LEU A 15 13.96 29.10 -2.72
CA LEU A 15 14.32 28.22 -3.84
C LEU A 15 13.88 28.84 -5.16
N LYS A 16 14.72 28.77 -6.19
CA LYS A 16 14.46 29.33 -7.52
C LYS A 16 14.62 28.23 -8.58
N GLY A 17 13.94 28.41 -9.73
CA GLY A 17 14.05 27.51 -10.88
C GLY A 17 13.85 26.04 -10.48
N ALA A 18 14.68 25.17 -11.00
CA ALA A 18 14.63 23.73 -10.78
C ALA A 18 14.78 23.30 -9.31
N ASP A 19 15.49 24.09 -8.50
CA ASP A 19 15.68 23.78 -7.05
C ASP A 19 14.37 23.68 -6.27
N ARG A 20 13.30 24.34 -6.73
CA ARG A 20 11.96 24.25 -6.13
C ARG A 20 11.41 22.83 -6.13
N VAL A 21 11.72 22.07 -7.18
CA VAL A 21 11.32 20.68 -7.35
C VAL A 21 12.41 19.72 -6.86
N ARG A 22 13.65 19.93 -7.32
CA ARG A 22 14.76 19.03 -7.04
C ARG A 22 15.06 18.84 -5.55
N LYS A 23 14.91 19.89 -4.75
CA LYS A 23 15.11 19.82 -3.28
C LYS A 23 13.87 19.40 -2.49
N ARG A 24 12.69 19.45 -3.10
CA ARG A 24 11.40 19.14 -2.44
C ARG A 24 10.44 18.39 -3.37
N PRO A 25 10.85 17.25 -3.97
CA PRO A 25 10.01 16.52 -4.92
C PRO A 25 8.68 16.05 -4.30
N GLY A 26 8.69 15.66 -3.04
CA GLY A 26 7.49 15.20 -2.33
C GLY A 26 6.35 16.23 -2.25
N VAL A 27 6.65 17.53 -2.36
CA VAL A 27 5.60 18.57 -2.37
C VAL A 27 4.81 18.55 -3.69
N ILE A 28 5.47 18.23 -4.79
CA ILE A 28 4.86 18.24 -6.14
C ILE A 28 4.34 16.84 -6.51
N PHE A 29 5.18 15.81 -6.30
CA PHE A 29 4.88 14.44 -6.73
C PHE A 29 4.27 13.57 -5.61
N GLY A 30 4.14 14.10 -4.40
CA GLY A 30 3.62 13.37 -3.24
C GLY A 30 4.65 12.49 -2.54
N SER A 31 5.75 12.14 -3.20
CA SER A 31 6.84 11.31 -2.69
C SER A 31 8.15 11.65 -3.39
N ASP A 32 9.28 11.36 -2.76
CA ASP A 32 10.62 11.35 -3.36
C ASP A 32 11.09 9.93 -3.73
N GLY A 33 10.23 8.94 -3.51
CA GLY A 33 10.45 7.55 -3.87
C GLY A 33 9.90 7.19 -5.25
N LEU A 34 9.73 5.88 -5.47
CA LEU A 34 9.21 5.29 -6.71
C LEU A 34 7.85 5.88 -7.10
N GLU A 35 6.92 6.04 -6.14
CA GLU A 35 5.59 6.63 -6.37
C GLU A 35 5.65 8.06 -6.94
N GLY A 36 6.65 8.85 -6.50
CA GLY A 36 6.87 10.19 -7.06
C GLY A 36 7.34 10.13 -8.51
N CYS A 37 8.19 9.16 -8.86
CA CYS A 37 8.62 8.91 -10.23
C CYS A 37 7.46 8.44 -11.11
N GLU A 38 6.60 7.56 -10.60
CA GLU A 38 5.36 7.11 -11.25
C GLU A 38 4.40 8.28 -11.51
N HIS A 39 4.26 9.18 -10.54
CA HIS A 39 3.44 10.37 -10.71
C HIS A 39 3.98 11.30 -11.82
N ALA A 40 5.31 11.45 -11.94
CA ALA A 40 5.92 12.20 -13.03
C ALA A 40 5.57 11.62 -14.41
N VAL A 41 5.53 10.29 -14.56
CA VAL A 41 5.05 9.61 -15.77
C VAL A 41 3.61 10.00 -16.07
N PHE A 42 2.75 9.94 -15.06
CA PHE A 42 1.33 10.26 -15.21
C PHE A 42 1.10 11.74 -15.60
N GLU A 43 1.89 12.67 -15.06
CA GLU A 43 1.78 14.11 -15.41
C GLU A 43 2.08 14.38 -16.90
N ILE A 44 3.07 13.72 -17.49
CA ILE A 44 3.32 13.85 -18.95
C ILE A 44 2.22 13.14 -19.75
N LEU A 45 1.83 11.93 -19.33
CA LEU A 45 0.76 11.18 -19.98
C LEU A 45 -0.57 11.95 -19.99
N SER A 46 -0.89 12.67 -18.91
CA SER A 46 -2.12 13.45 -18.76
C SER A 46 -2.26 14.55 -19.80
N ASN A 47 -1.16 15.14 -20.26
CA ASN A 47 -1.18 16.15 -21.32
C ASN A 47 -1.55 15.54 -22.68
N ALA A 48 -1.03 14.35 -22.99
CA ALA A 48 -1.39 13.61 -24.20
C ALA A 48 -2.87 13.17 -24.16
N ILE A 49 -3.38 12.78 -23.01
CA ILE A 49 -4.79 12.43 -22.79
C ILE A 49 -5.69 13.64 -23.03
N ASP A 50 -5.33 14.82 -22.52
CA ASP A 50 -6.10 16.04 -22.71
C ASP A 50 -6.23 16.41 -24.20
N GLU A 51 -5.16 16.25 -25.01
CA GLU A 51 -5.21 16.46 -26.45
C GLU A 51 -6.15 15.44 -27.14
N ALA A 52 -6.05 14.16 -26.79
CA ALA A 52 -6.92 13.13 -27.36
C ALA A 52 -8.40 13.36 -27.01
N ARG A 53 -8.70 13.78 -25.78
CA ARG A 53 -10.04 14.14 -25.32
C ARG A 53 -10.58 15.39 -26.01
N GLY A 54 -9.71 16.32 -26.34
CA GLY A 54 -10.05 17.50 -27.18
C GLY A 54 -10.36 17.13 -28.65
N GLY A 55 -10.34 15.83 -28.99
CA GLY A 55 -10.57 15.34 -30.36
C GLY A 55 -9.34 15.39 -31.25
N HIS A 56 -8.16 15.63 -30.70
CA HIS A 56 -6.91 15.74 -31.41
C HIS A 56 -6.04 14.50 -31.22
N GLY A 57 -6.09 13.60 -32.20
CA GLY A 57 -5.40 12.31 -32.15
C GLY A 57 -6.20 11.23 -31.38
N LYS A 58 -5.93 9.97 -31.69
CA LYS A 58 -6.57 8.81 -31.03
C LYS A 58 -5.55 7.75 -30.59
N LEU A 59 -4.27 8.03 -30.74
CA LEU A 59 -3.21 7.11 -30.38
C LEU A 59 -2.21 7.86 -29.47
N ILE A 60 -1.99 7.28 -28.28
CA ILE A 60 -0.95 7.70 -27.35
C ILE A 60 0.00 6.52 -27.19
N THR A 61 1.29 6.75 -27.40
CA THR A 61 2.32 5.72 -27.27
C THR A 61 3.22 6.05 -26.09
N VAL A 62 3.36 5.11 -25.15
CA VAL A 62 4.34 5.19 -24.07
C VAL A 62 5.42 4.15 -24.34
N THR A 63 6.68 4.56 -24.33
CA THR A 63 7.83 3.68 -24.51
C THR A 63 8.67 3.68 -23.23
N ARG A 64 8.86 2.49 -22.65
CA ARG A 64 9.76 2.23 -21.55
C ARG A 64 11.06 1.67 -22.10
N PHE A 65 12.18 2.31 -21.80
CA PHE A 65 13.51 1.92 -22.26
C PHE A 65 14.29 1.18 -21.17
N LEU A 66 15.27 0.37 -21.59
CA LEU A 66 16.15 -0.37 -20.67
C LEU A 66 16.99 0.56 -19.76
N ASP A 67 17.33 1.75 -20.27
CA ASP A 67 18.07 2.76 -19.52
C ASP A 67 17.22 3.49 -18.46
N ARG A 68 15.96 3.06 -18.29
CA ARG A 68 14.93 3.64 -17.41
C ARG A 68 14.40 4.99 -17.89
N SER A 69 14.78 5.45 -19.08
CA SER A 69 14.09 6.58 -19.68
C SER A 69 12.69 6.17 -20.13
N VAL A 70 11.81 7.17 -20.18
CA VAL A 70 10.43 7.01 -20.61
C VAL A 70 10.14 7.98 -21.74
N GLN A 71 9.36 7.58 -22.72
CA GLN A 71 8.89 8.44 -23.77
C GLN A 71 7.37 8.38 -23.88
N VAL A 72 6.74 9.55 -23.98
CA VAL A 72 5.31 9.67 -24.31
C VAL A 72 5.20 10.41 -25.64
N GLU A 73 4.44 9.84 -26.55
CA GLU A 73 4.15 10.40 -27.87
C GLU A 73 2.63 10.49 -28.06
N ASP A 74 2.15 11.66 -28.44
CA ASP A 74 0.78 11.91 -28.87
C ASP A 74 0.71 12.36 -30.32
N MET A 75 -0.48 12.29 -30.90
CA MET A 75 -0.82 12.80 -32.22
C MET A 75 -1.77 14.00 -32.11
N GLY A 76 -1.63 14.80 -31.06
CA GLY A 76 -2.39 16.01 -30.82
C GLY A 76 -2.01 17.17 -31.75
N ARG A 77 -2.34 18.38 -31.35
CA ARG A 77 -2.04 19.62 -32.14
C ARG A 77 -0.56 20.02 -32.10
N GLY A 78 0.21 19.41 -31.20
CA GLY A 78 1.58 19.86 -30.87
C GLY A 78 1.58 20.97 -29.83
N CYS A 79 2.41 20.83 -28.80
CA CYS A 79 2.56 21.84 -27.75
C CYS A 79 2.98 23.20 -28.37
N PRO A 80 2.34 24.32 -27.99
CA PRO A 80 2.82 25.64 -28.41
C PRO A 80 4.24 25.87 -27.88
N VAL A 81 5.16 26.26 -28.75
CA VAL A 81 6.57 26.53 -28.40
C VAL A 81 7.05 27.91 -28.83
N ASP A 82 6.30 28.56 -29.73
CA ASP A 82 6.64 29.83 -30.34
C ASP A 82 6.54 31.00 -29.37
N TRP A 83 6.92 32.20 -29.87
CA TRP A 83 6.86 33.44 -29.11
C TRP A 83 5.45 33.81 -28.67
N ASN A 84 5.31 34.21 -27.44
CA ASN A 84 4.06 34.66 -26.84
C ASN A 84 4.12 36.19 -26.65
N GLU A 85 3.42 36.94 -27.50
CA GLU A 85 3.38 38.40 -27.46
C GLU A 85 2.86 38.95 -26.13
N LYS A 86 1.89 38.25 -25.51
CA LYS A 86 1.27 38.67 -24.24
C LYS A 86 2.23 38.54 -23.05
N GLU A 87 3.00 37.45 -23.03
CA GLU A 87 3.93 37.13 -21.94
C GLU A 87 5.35 37.66 -22.20
N GLY A 88 5.66 38.10 -23.46
CA GLY A 88 6.96 38.64 -23.84
C GLY A 88 8.10 37.60 -23.79
N ARG A 89 7.78 36.33 -23.98
CA ARG A 89 8.73 35.20 -24.00
C ARG A 89 8.19 34.02 -24.79
N TYR A 90 9.00 32.99 -24.98
CA TYR A 90 8.57 31.82 -25.71
C TYR A 90 7.62 30.94 -24.88
N ASN A 91 6.62 30.33 -25.52
CA ASN A 91 5.69 29.42 -24.88
C ASN A 91 6.39 28.20 -24.26
N TRP A 92 7.47 27.68 -24.87
CA TRP A 92 8.22 26.58 -24.29
C TRP A 92 8.83 26.93 -22.91
N GLU A 93 9.25 28.18 -22.70
CA GLU A 93 9.75 28.63 -21.39
C GLU A 93 8.63 28.57 -20.33
N LEU A 94 7.43 28.97 -20.74
CA LEU A 94 6.25 28.88 -19.86
C LEU A 94 5.91 27.44 -19.53
N VAL A 95 5.87 26.54 -20.51
CA VAL A 95 5.44 25.16 -20.35
C VAL A 95 6.46 24.30 -19.59
N PHE A 96 7.76 24.49 -19.86
CA PHE A 96 8.81 23.61 -19.34
C PHE A 96 9.69 24.22 -18.25
N CYS A 97 9.70 25.56 -18.10
CA CYS A 97 10.60 26.25 -17.16
C CYS A 97 9.88 27.13 -16.13
N GLU A 98 8.54 27.20 -16.17
CA GLU A 98 7.76 27.98 -15.20
C GLU A 98 6.70 27.13 -14.53
N LEU A 99 6.74 27.07 -13.20
CA LEU A 99 5.69 26.43 -12.41
C LEU A 99 4.45 27.34 -12.37
N TYR A 100 3.29 26.74 -12.42
CA TYR A 100 2.00 27.45 -12.47
C TYR A 100 1.79 28.25 -13.76
N ALA A 101 2.42 27.85 -14.86
CA ALA A 101 2.17 28.40 -16.17
C ALA A 101 1.46 27.38 -17.07
N GLY A 102 0.41 27.80 -17.79
CA GLY A 102 -0.35 26.91 -18.66
C GLY A 102 -1.56 27.59 -19.28
N GLY A 103 -2.04 27.05 -20.39
CA GLY A 103 -3.22 27.56 -21.12
C GLY A 103 -4.56 26.98 -20.68
N LYS A 104 -4.62 26.24 -19.57
CA LYS A 104 -5.81 25.48 -19.13
C LYS A 104 -6.52 26.09 -17.89
N TYR A 105 -6.20 27.33 -17.53
CA TYR A 105 -6.74 27.97 -16.32
C TYR A 105 -8.17 28.50 -16.49
N ASP A 106 -8.59 28.83 -17.70
CA ASP A 106 -9.92 29.37 -18.00
C ASP A 106 -10.83 28.30 -18.62
N ASN A 107 -11.29 27.38 -17.77
CA ASN A 107 -12.12 26.24 -18.19
C ASN A 107 -13.57 26.62 -18.52
N GLU A 108 -14.05 27.78 -18.05
CA GLU A 108 -15.45 28.19 -18.22
C GLU A 108 -15.70 28.77 -19.62
N ASN A 109 -14.68 29.30 -20.29
CA ASN A 109 -14.77 29.98 -21.58
C ASN A 109 -14.08 29.24 -22.74
N SER A 110 -13.42 28.09 -22.49
CA SER A 110 -12.75 27.32 -23.53
C SER A 110 -13.48 26.01 -23.84
N GLU A 111 -14.09 25.92 -25.01
CA GLU A 111 -14.71 24.67 -25.51
C GLU A 111 -13.73 23.50 -25.59
N ASN A 112 -12.43 23.76 -25.63
CA ASN A 112 -11.37 22.77 -25.87
C ASN A 112 -10.84 22.08 -24.60
N TYR A 113 -11.05 22.63 -23.39
CA TYR A 113 -10.46 22.12 -22.14
C TYR A 113 -11.44 22.09 -20.97
N GLU A 114 -12.73 21.91 -21.25
CA GLU A 114 -13.80 21.93 -20.25
C GLU A 114 -13.53 21.01 -19.06
N PHE A 115 -12.85 19.87 -19.28
CA PHE A 115 -12.59 18.84 -18.26
C PHE A 115 -11.13 18.37 -18.26
N SER A 116 -10.17 19.29 -18.25
CA SER A 116 -8.74 18.96 -18.34
C SER A 116 -8.23 18.21 -17.09
N LEU A 117 -7.26 17.30 -17.30
CA LEU A 117 -6.48 16.63 -16.26
C LEU A 117 -5.37 17.55 -15.71
N GLY A 118 -4.69 18.26 -16.60
CA GLY A 118 -3.55 19.13 -16.30
C GLY A 118 -3.94 20.55 -15.89
N LEU A 119 -4.65 20.72 -14.77
CA LEU A 119 -5.21 22.00 -14.32
C LEU A 119 -4.20 22.95 -13.69
N ASN A 120 -3.10 22.45 -13.11
CA ASN A 120 -2.24 23.25 -12.23
C ASN A 120 -1.03 23.88 -12.93
N GLY A 121 -0.77 23.58 -14.21
CA GLY A 121 0.40 24.08 -14.93
C GLY A 121 1.73 23.68 -14.28
N LEU A 122 1.79 22.48 -13.70
CA LEU A 122 2.95 21.99 -12.96
C LEU A 122 3.65 20.84 -13.67
N GLY A 123 2.88 19.92 -14.28
CA GLY A 123 3.35 18.59 -14.65
C GLY A 123 4.57 18.57 -15.57
N SER A 124 4.53 19.26 -16.70
CA SER A 124 5.64 19.28 -17.66
C SER A 124 6.90 19.94 -17.08
N CYS A 125 6.74 21.10 -16.44
CA CYS A 125 7.85 21.82 -15.81
C CYS A 125 8.45 21.04 -14.64
N ALA A 126 7.62 20.48 -13.76
CA ALA A 126 8.09 19.71 -12.61
C ALA A 126 8.82 18.43 -13.05
N THR A 127 8.28 17.70 -14.05
CA THR A 127 8.93 16.50 -14.58
C THR A 127 10.27 16.84 -15.25
N GLN A 128 10.32 17.95 -16.01
CA GLN A 128 11.56 18.43 -16.61
C GLN A 128 12.60 18.76 -15.53
N TYR A 129 12.22 19.47 -14.46
CA TYR A 129 13.11 19.80 -13.36
C TYR A 129 13.59 18.58 -12.57
N ALA A 130 12.78 17.53 -12.48
CA ALA A 130 13.11 16.29 -11.80
C ALA A 130 13.86 15.26 -12.67
N SER A 131 14.20 15.64 -13.90
CA SER A 131 14.85 14.76 -14.86
C SER A 131 16.36 15.03 -14.95
N ARG A 132 17.14 13.99 -15.24
CA ARG A 132 18.53 14.09 -15.62
C ARG A 132 18.69 14.74 -16.99
N TYR A 133 17.81 14.33 -17.93
CA TYR A 133 17.62 15.01 -19.21
C TYR A 133 16.17 14.88 -19.66
N MET A 134 15.74 15.81 -20.51
CA MET A 134 14.46 15.74 -21.21
C MET A 134 14.63 16.24 -22.63
N ASP A 135 14.20 15.41 -23.60
CA ASP A 135 14.10 15.73 -25.01
C ASP A 135 12.64 15.98 -25.37
N VAL A 136 12.34 17.12 -25.97
CA VAL A 136 11.01 17.46 -26.46
C VAL A 136 11.05 17.66 -27.96
N THR A 137 10.22 16.94 -28.70
CA THR A 137 10.01 17.14 -30.13
C THR A 137 8.55 17.47 -30.37
N VAL A 138 8.30 18.57 -31.07
CA VAL A 138 6.95 19.03 -31.39
C VAL A 138 6.79 19.16 -32.90
N TRP A 139 5.72 18.60 -33.42
CA TRP A 139 5.30 18.82 -34.80
C TRP A 139 4.08 19.70 -34.83
N ARG A 140 4.23 20.89 -35.40
CA ARG A 140 3.16 21.89 -35.45
C ARG A 140 3.34 22.79 -36.68
N GLU A 141 2.25 23.10 -37.36
CA GLU A 141 2.21 24.07 -38.48
C GLU A 141 3.24 23.79 -39.60
N GLY A 142 3.49 22.50 -39.87
CA GLY A 142 4.42 22.06 -40.93
C GLY A 142 5.89 22.17 -40.52
N ARG A 143 6.19 22.37 -39.26
CA ARG A 143 7.55 22.44 -38.70
C ARG A 143 7.77 21.38 -37.64
N GLU A 144 9.01 20.99 -37.46
CA GLU A 144 9.50 20.21 -36.35
C GLU A 144 10.34 21.12 -35.45
N TYR A 145 10.02 21.12 -34.17
CA TYR A 145 10.72 21.86 -33.13
C TYR A 145 11.37 20.88 -32.18
N ARG A 146 12.62 21.17 -31.74
CA ARG A 146 13.34 20.35 -30.75
C ARG A 146 13.88 21.19 -29.61
N LEU A 147 13.78 20.69 -28.43
CA LEU A 147 14.34 21.22 -27.20
C LEU A 147 15.03 20.12 -26.43
N HIS A 148 16.15 20.43 -25.82
CA HIS A 148 16.89 19.56 -24.94
C HIS A 148 17.14 20.24 -23.59
N PHE A 149 16.87 19.54 -22.51
CA PHE A 149 17.08 20.00 -21.13
C PHE A 149 17.97 19.04 -20.39
N GLU A 150 18.85 19.57 -19.55
CA GLU A 150 19.67 18.80 -18.62
C GLU A 150 19.52 19.36 -17.21
N ARG A 151 19.12 18.48 -16.25
CA ARG A 151 18.99 18.80 -14.82
C ARG A 151 18.19 20.07 -14.51
N GLY A 152 17.17 20.32 -15.26
CA GLY A 152 16.27 21.46 -15.06
C GLY A 152 16.63 22.72 -15.84
N GLU A 153 17.74 22.72 -16.59
CA GLU A 153 18.18 23.85 -17.38
C GLU A 153 18.12 23.50 -18.87
N ILE A 154 17.87 24.51 -19.70
CA ILE A 154 17.94 24.30 -21.17
C ILE A 154 19.38 24.09 -21.60
N ALA A 155 19.63 23.03 -22.35
CA ALA A 155 20.91 22.73 -22.97
C ALA A 155 20.81 22.98 -24.49
N GLY A 156 21.13 24.19 -24.92
CA GLY A 156 21.04 24.59 -26.30
C GLY A 156 19.99 25.68 -26.55
N GLN A 157 19.45 25.73 -27.76
CA GLN A 157 18.41 26.66 -28.20
C GLN A 157 17.26 25.87 -28.83
N LEU A 158 16.09 26.52 -28.98
CA LEU A 158 14.99 25.97 -29.76
C LEU A 158 15.42 25.76 -31.21
N GLU A 159 15.51 24.52 -31.63
CA GLU A 159 15.74 24.16 -33.02
C GLU A 159 14.40 24.10 -33.77
N SER A 160 14.36 24.61 -34.99
CA SER A 160 13.15 24.60 -35.83
C SER A 160 13.49 24.23 -37.25
N THR A 161 12.87 23.18 -37.78
CA THR A 161 13.09 22.68 -39.14
C THR A 161 11.76 22.53 -39.88
N GLU A 162 11.67 23.01 -41.12
CA GLU A 162 10.49 22.76 -41.96
C GLU A 162 10.36 21.30 -42.35
N LEU A 163 9.16 20.75 -42.26
CA LEU A 163 8.87 19.40 -42.71
C LEU A 163 8.84 19.36 -44.25
N THR A 164 9.76 18.61 -44.83
CA THR A 164 9.82 18.40 -46.31
C THR A 164 8.79 17.36 -46.75
N THR A 165 8.50 16.39 -45.88
CA THR A 165 7.50 15.33 -46.07
C THR A 165 6.50 15.37 -44.92
N ASN A 166 5.27 14.88 -45.18
CA ASN A 166 4.21 14.82 -44.14
C ASN A 166 3.96 16.16 -43.40
N LYS A 167 3.80 17.26 -44.17
CA LYS A 167 3.55 18.62 -43.63
C LYS A 167 2.31 18.72 -42.73
N LYS A 168 1.44 17.70 -42.73
CA LYS A 168 0.24 17.62 -41.85
C LYS A 168 0.52 16.91 -40.52
N ARG A 169 1.75 16.43 -40.30
CA ARG A 169 2.09 15.78 -39.02
C ARG A 169 1.98 16.82 -37.90
N THR A 170 1.23 16.43 -36.86
CA THR A 170 1.14 17.17 -35.59
C THR A 170 1.34 16.21 -34.42
N GLY A 171 1.67 16.74 -33.26
CA GLY A 171 1.83 15.97 -32.03
C GLY A 171 3.03 16.41 -31.21
N THR A 172 3.19 15.82 -30.06
CA THR A 172 4.30 16.05 -29.14
C THR A 172 4.92 14.73 -28.73
N THR A 173 6.24 14.67 -28.70
CA THR A 173 7.00 13.57 -28.11
C THR A 173 7.91 14.12 -27.03
N ILE A 174 7.79 13.57 -25.84
CA ILE A 174 8.64 13.90 -24.69
C ILE A 174 9.33 12.61 -24.23
N ARG A 175 10.68 12.61 -24.25
CA ARG A 175 11.49 11.55 -23.68
C ARG A 175 12.31 12.13 -22.54
N TRP A 176 12.32 11.46 -21.40
CA TRP A 176 13.10 11.90 -20.23
C TRP A 176 13.67 10.72 -19.46
N LEU A 177 14.72 10.98 -18.74
CA LEU A 177 15.30 10.09 -17.75
C LEU A 177 15.12 10.72 -16.36
N PRO A 178 14.31 10.15 -15.47
CA PRO A 178 14.20 10.65 -14.09
C PRO A 178 15.57 10.67 -13.40
N ASP A 179 15.80 11.64 -12.52
CA ASP A 179 17.10 11.84 -11.88
C ASP A 179 17.16 11.19 -10.50
N LEU A 180 18.15 10.33 -10.27
CA LEU A 180 18.44 9.73 -8.95
C LEU A 180 18.93 10.73 -7.89
N GLU A 181 19.27 11.96 -8.29
CA GLU A 181 19.52 13.06 -7.34
C GLU A 181 18.21 13.65 -6.80
N VAL A 182 17.07 13.33 -7.41
CA VAL A 182 15.74 13.82 -7.03
C VAL A 182 14.89 12.71 -6.46
N PHE A 183 14.88 11.55 -7.11
CA PHE A 183 14.12 10.38 -6.69
C PHE A 183 15.07 9.32 -6.12
N THR A 184 14.64 8.68 -5.04
CA THR A 184 15.41 7.58 -4.41
C THR A 184 15.36 6.29 -5.23
N ASP A 185 14.32 6.11 -6.05
CA ASP A 185 14.16 5.02 -7.01
C ASP A 185 13.49 5.53 -8.29
N ILE A 186 14.02 5.10 -9.44
CA ILE A 186 13.49 5.43 -10.79
C ILE A 186 13.14 4.17 -11.58
N ALA A 187 13.16 3.00 -10.95
CA ALA A 187 12.92 1.73 -11.61
C ALA A 187 11.43 1.39 -11.69
N VAL A 188 10.64 2.29 -12.31
CA VAL A 188 9.19 2.07 -12.47
C VAL A 188 8.92 0.71 -13.13
N PRO A 189 8.15 -0.18 -12.46
CA PRO A 189 7.88 -1.53 -12.94
C PRO A 189 6.99 -1.52 -14.19
N LEU A 190 7.08 -2.57 -14.99
CA LEU A 190 6.27 -2.70 -16.21
C LEU A 190 4.77 -2.74 -15.91
N GLU A 191 4.42 -3.39 -14.83
CA GLU A 191 3.05 -3.54 -14.33
C GLU A 191 2.37 -2.18 -14.10
N TYR A 192 3.10 -1.20 -13.59
CA TYR A 192 2.57 0.17 -13.43
C TYR A 192 2.10 0.76 -14.76
N TYR A 193 2.93 0.64 -15.82
CA TYR A 193 2.56 1.16 -17.13
C TYR A 193 1.35 0.43 -17.70
N GLN A 194 1.30 -0.89 -17.55
CA GLN A 194 0.18 -1.72 -18.00
C GLN A 194 -1.12 -1.31 -17.30
N ASP A 195 -1.09 -1.17 -15.98
CA ASP A 195 -2.25 -0.79 -15.17
C ASP A 195 -2.73 0.62 -15.48
N VAL A 196 -1.83 1.59 -15.54
CA VAL A 196 -2.18 2.99 -15.83
C VAL A 196 -2.77 3.11 -17.23
N MET A 197 -2.12 2.51 -18.24
CA MET A 197 -2.60 2.61 -19.62
C MET A 197 -3.92 1.86 -19.83
N LYS A 198 -4.13 0.70 -19.22
CA LYS A 198 -5.41 0.00 -19.21
C LYS A 198 -6.50 0.88 -18.60
N ARG A 199 -6.27 1.43 -17.41
CA ARG A 199 -7.22 2.35 -16.73
C ARG A 199 -7.54 3.57 -17.59
N GLN A 200 -6.52 4.18 -18.22
CA GLN A 200 -6.75 5.33 -19.09
C GLN A 200 -7.52 4.97 -20.36
N ALA A 201 -7.29 3.79 -20.95
CA ALA A 201 -8.09 3.31 -22.08
C ALA A 201 -9.56 3.11 -21.70
N VAL A 202 -9.82 2.58 -20.51
CA VAL A 202 -11.18 2.37 -19.97
C VAL A 202 -11.96 3.68 -19.84
N VAL A 203 -11.32 4.77 -19.41
CA VAL A 203 -12.03 6.04 -19.13
C VAL A 203 -11.96 7.06 -20.26
N ASN A 204 -11.18 6.78 -21.32
CA ASN A 204 -11.07 7.61 -22.51
C ASN A 204 -11.49 6.78 -23.75
N ALA A 205 -12.80 6.58 -23.89
CA ALA A 205 -13.40 5.75 -24.95
C ALA A 205 -12.87 6.08 -26.35
N GLY A 206 -12.49 5.06 -27.11
CA GLY A 206 -12.01 5.19 -28.49
C GLY A 206 -10.60 5.76 -28.63
N VAL A 207 -9.86 5.93 -27.53
CA VAL A 207 -8.42 6.29 -27.54
C VAL A 207 -7.58 5.04 -27.35
N THR A 208 -6.65 4.80 -28.25
CA THR A 208 -5.70 3.68 -28.20
C THR A 208 -4.48 4.09 -27.39
N PHE A 209 -4.17 3.29 -26.36
CA PHE A 209 -2.95 3.41 -25.58
C PHE A 209 -2.00 2.28 -25.94
N ARG A 210 -0.84 2.62 -26.50
CA ARG A 210 0.18 1.67 -26.95
C ARG A 210 1.37 1.71 -26.02
N LEU A 211 1.63 0.62 -25.32
CA LEU A 211 2.83 0.42 -24.52
C LEU A 211 3.90 -0.30 -25.33
N ARG A 212 5.09 0.30 -25.41
CA ARG A 212 6.29 -0.30 -25.98
C ARG A 212 7.32 -0.51 -24.89
N ASN A 213 7.64 -1.75 -24.58
CA ASN A 213 8.65 -2.09 -23.58
C ASN A 213 9.90 -2.60 -24.29
N GLU A 214 11.03 -1.95 -24.09
CA GLU A 214 12.31 -2.40 -24.62
C GLU A 214 12.82 -3.59 -23.77
N THR A 215 12.93 -4.76 -24.37
CA THR A 215 13.39 -5.99 -23.70
C THR A 215 14.87 -6.28 -23.99
N VAL A 216 15.33 -5.92 -25.18
CA VAL A 216 16.73 -5.96 -25.62
C VAL A 216 16.98 -4.67 -26.41
N PRO A 217 18.20 -4.10 -26.41
CA PRO A 217 18.49 -2.87 -27.13
C PRO A 217 17.90 -2.85 -28.55
N GLY A 218 17.01 -1.89 -28.80
CA GLY A 218 16.32 -1.70 -30.07
C GLY A 218 15.18 -2.69 -30.38
N LYS A 219 14.85 -3.65 -29.49
CA LYS A 219 13.71 -4.56 -29.64
C LYS A 219 12.63 -4.25 -28.61
N PHE A 220 11.42 -4.08 -29.08
CA PHE A 220 10.27 -3.68 -28.27
C PHE A 220 9.18 -4.74 -28.33
N GLU A 221 8.67 -5.11 -27.17
CA GLU A 221 7.37 -5.76 -27.03
C GLU A 221 6.30 -4.68 -26.98
N THR A 222 5.21 -4.90 -27.72
CA THR A 222 4.14 -3.90 -27.84
C THR A 222 2.84 -4.49 -27.34
N GLN A 223 2.15 -3.74 -26.49
CA GLN A 223 0.81 -4.04 -26.00
C GLN A 223 -0.11 -2.85 -26.27
N GLU A 224 -1.33 -3.11 -26.71
CA GLU A 224 -2.33 -2.06 -26.96
C GLU A 224 -3.55 -2.26 -26.05
N PHE A 225 -4.06 -1.14 -25.57
CA PHE A 225 -5.28 -1.06 -24.77
C PHE A 225 -6.26 -0.14 -25.47
N LEU A 226 -7.44 -0.66 -25.78
CA LEU A 226 -8.52 0.08 -26.43
C LEU A 226 -9.86 -0.42 -25.92
N TYR A 227 -10.70 0.50 -25.50
CA TYR A 227 -12.10 0.28 -25.16
C TYR A 227 -12.94 1.27 -25.96
N GLU A 228 -13.55 0.80 -27.05
CA GLU A 228 -14.30 1.67 -27.97
C GLU A 228 -15.46 2.41 -27.26
N ASN A 229 -16.16 1.71 -26.37
CA ASN A 229 -17.25 2.28 -25.55
C ASN A 229 -16.82 2.52 -24.09
N GLY A 230 -15.52 2.60 -23.82
CA GLY A 230 -14.98 2.95 -22.52
C GLY A 230 -15.41 2.01 -21.38
N ILE A 231 -15.93 2.58 -20.29
CA ILE A 231 -16.35 1.82 -19.10
C ILE A 231 -17.44 0.78 -19.39
N ALA A 232 -18.24 0.95 -20.44
CA ALA A 232 -19.27 -0.01 -20.82
C ALA A 232 -18.69 -1.32 -21.35
N ASP A 233 -17.62 -1.25 -22.16
CA ASP A 233 -16.91 -2.44 -22.64
C ASP A 233 -16.13 -3.11 -21.51
N TYR A 234 -15.52 -2.31 -20.64
CA TYR A 234 -14.77 -2.82 -19.48
C TYR A 234 -15.67 -3.60 -18.51
N ILE A 235 -16.86 -3.10 -18.21
CA ILE A 235 -17.82 -3.85 -17.39
C ILE A 235 -18.25 -5.16 -18.06
N ARG A 236 -18.43 -5.21 -19.38
CA ARG A 236 -18.74 -6.46 -20.09
C ARG A 236 -17.59 -7.45 -20.01
N GLU A 237 -16.35 -7.00 -20.14
CA GLU A 237 -15.14 -7.83 -19.93
C GLU A 237 -15.13 -8.43 -18.52
N LEU A 238 -15.39 -7.63 -17.49
CA LEU A 238 -15.37 -8.06 -16.10
C LEU A 238 -16.54 -8.96 -15.72
N ALA A 239 -17.71 -8.70 -16.27
CA ALA A 239 -18.93 -9.43 -15.97
C ALA A 239 -18.82 -10.90 -16.41
N GLY A 240 -18.22 -11.16 -17.58
CA GLY A 240 -18.15 -12.49 -18.16
C GLY A 240 -19.53 -13.09 -18.43
N GLU A 241 -19.57 -14.38 -18.72
CA GLU A 241 -20.81 -15.12 -19.03
C GLU A 241 -21.64 -15.46 -17.77
N ASP A 242 -21.02 -15.43 -16.59
CA ASP A 242 -21.62 -15.86 -15.31
C ASP A 242 -22.12 -14.70 -14.44
N SER A 243 -22.37 -13.54 -15.01
CA SER A 243 -22.92 -12.40 -14.25
C SER A 243 -24.38 -12.64 -13.83
N LEU A 244 -24.78 -12.11 -12.68
CA LEU A 244 -26.16 -12.18 -12.19
C LEU A 244 -27.12 -11.33 -13.04
N THR A 245 -26.60 -10.22 -13.57
CA THR A 245 -27.37 -9.27 -14.37
C THR A 245 -26.57 -8.81 -15.59
N GLU A 246 -27.25 -8.45 -16.65
CA GLU A 246 -26.64 -7.79 -17.79
C GLU A 246 -26.01 -6.44 -17.38
N PRO A 247 -24.82 -6.10 -17.93
CA PRO A 247 -24.22 -4.80 -17.76
C PRO A 247 -25.11 -3.66 -18.26
N VAL A 248 -25.26 -2.64 -17.43
CA VAL A 248 -25.99 -1.41 -17.80
C VAL A 248 -25.04 -0.22 -17.77
N PHE A 249 -25.34 0.76 -18.63
CA PHE A 249 -24.61 2.01 -18.72
C PHE A 249 -25.59 3.19 -18.59
N TRP A 250 -25.28 4.11 -17.70
CA TRP A 250 -26.10 5.28 -17.43
C TRP A 250 -25.28 6.56 -17.46
N GLU A 251 -25.89 7.61 -18.01
CA GLU A 251 -25.31 8.94 -18.05
C GLU A 251 -26.28 10.00 -17.57
N ALA A 252 -25.72 11.06 -17.03
CA ALA A 252 -26.49 12.26 -16.69
C ALA A 252 -25.58 13.49 -16.65
N GLU A 253 -26.15 14.65 -16.89
CA GLU A 253 -25.50 15.93 -16.68
C GLU A 253 -26.26 16.72 -15.61
N ARG A 254 -25.57 17.39 -14.73
CA ARG A 254 -26.10 18.20 -13.63
C ARG A 254 -25.37 19.52 -13.54
N ARG A 255 -26.02 20.54 -13.02
CA ARG A 255 -25.43 21.82 -12.64
C ARG A 255 -25.81 22.16 -11.23
N GLY A 256 -24.88 22.70 -10.46
CA GLY A 256 -25.03 23.08 -9.08
C GLY A 256 -23.75 23.58 -8.45
N ARG A 257 -23.73 23.72 -7.15
CA ARG A 257 -22.62 24.32 -6.39
C ARG A 257 -22.40 23.59 -5.07
N ASP A 258 -21.18 23.58 -4.57
CA ASP A 258 -20.83 22.97 -3.30
C ASP A 258 -21.35 23.76 -2.08
N ARG A 259 -21.45 25.09 -2.22
CA ARG A 259 -21.99 26.02 -1.19
C ARG A 259 -22.72 27.19 -1.86
N ALA A 260 -23.61 27.82 -1.14
CA ALA A 260 -24.45 28.91 -1.65
C ALA A 260 -23.65 30.13 -2.15
N ASP A 261 -22.44 30.36 -1.59
CA ASP A 261 -21.53 31.47 -1.92
C ASP A 261 -20.57 31.17 -3.08
N LYS A 262 -20.64 29.97 -3.65
CA LYS A 262 -19.76 29.55 -4.76
C LYS A 262 -20.51 29.56 -6.10
N PRO A 263 -19.81 29.75 -7.22
CA PRO A 263 -20.41 29.65 -8.54
C PRO A 263 -20.94 28.24 -8.80
N GLU A 264 -21.93 28.14 -9.67
CA GLU A 264 -22.42 26.86 -10.17
C GLU A 264 -21.45 26.29 -11.19
N TYR A 265 -21.30 24.97 -11.16
CA TYR A 265 -20.48 24.26 -12.12
C TYR A 265 -21.21 23.03 -12.69
N LYS A 266 -20.70 22.57 -13.82
CA LYS A 266 -21.26 21.44 -14.57
C LYS A 266 -20.58 20.16 -14.14
N VAL A 267 -21.38 19.09 -13.99
CA VAL A 267 -20.91 17.73 -13.74
C VAL A 267 -21.53 16.78 -14.74
N LYS A 268 -20.71 15.99 -15.43
CA LYS A 268 -21.13 14.83 -16.22
C LYS A 268 -20.88 13.57 -15.40
N LEU A 269 -21.89 12.74 -15.29
CA LEU A 269 -21.86 11.48 -14.54
C LEU A 269 -22.04 10.34 -15.53
N SER A 270 -21.11 9.41 -15.59
CA SER A 270 -21.18 8.20 -16.38
C SER A 270 -20.88 7.01 -15.49
N VAL A 271 -21.79 6.04 -15.44
CA VAL A 271 -21.66 4.85 -14.60
C VAL A 271 -22.03 3.62 -15.40
N ALA A 272 -21.14 2.63 -15.39
CA ALA A 272 -21.43 1.30 -15.86
C ALA A 272 -21.42 0.33 -14.68
N LEU A 273 -22.40 -0.57 -14.61
CA LEU A 273 -22.49 -1.54 -13.53
C LEU A 273 -23.20 -2.84 -13.93
N CYS A 274 -22.90 -3.88 -13.21
CA CYS A 274 -23.67 -5.12 -13.17
C CYS A 274 -23.49 -5.79 -11.79
N PHE A 275 -24.17 -6.90 -11.57
CA PHE A 275 -24.02 -7.69 -10.35
C PHE A 275 -23.47 -9.08 -10.69
N SER A 276 -22.60 -9.60 -9.83
CA SER A 276 -21.97 -10.91 -9.96
C SER A 276 -21.77 -11.53 -8.58
N ASN A 277 -21.78 -12.83 -8.50
CA ASN A 277 -21.45 -13.56 -7.26
C ASN A 277 -19.98 -14.05 -7.22
N ARG A 278 -19.19 -13.76 -8.26
CA ARG A 278 -17.80 -14.19 -8.40
C ARG A 278 -16.81 -13.04 -8.38
N VAL A 279 -17.20 -11.91 -8.93
CA VAL A 279 -16.36 -10.73 -9.06
C VAL A 279 -17.04 -9.56 -8.38
N ALA A 280 -16.29 -8.84 -7.57
CA ALA A 280 -16.75 -7.58 -6.97
C ALA A 280 -15.67 -6.52 -7.23
N LEU A 281 -16.09 -5.38 -7.79
CA LEU A 281 -15.20 -4.26 -8.11
C LEU A 281 -15.98 -2.95 -8.01
N CYS A 282 -15.40 -1.97 -7.31
CA CYS A 282 -15.92 -0.60 -7.34
C CYS A 282 -14.75 0.35 -7.64
N GLU A 283 -14.73 0.88 -8.88
CA GLU A 283 -13.74 1.85 -9.32
C GLU A 283 -14.38 3.20 -9.61
N HIS A 284 -13.73 4.24 -9.16
CA HIS A 284 -14.18 5.60 -9.35
C HIS A 284 -13.12 6.43 -10.04
N TYR A 285 -13.53 7.11 -11.12
CA TYR A 285 -12.68 8.02 -11.87
C TYR A 285 -13.31 9.41 -11.90
N HIS A 286 -12.48 10.43 -11.85
CA HIS A 286 -12.92 11.82 -11.99
C HIS A 286 -11.92 12.62 -12.83
N ASN A 287 -12.41 13.26 -13.89
CA ASN A 287 -11.58 13.88 -14.91
C ASN A 287 -10.45 12.95 -15.37
N SER A 288 -10.78 11.66 -15.64
CA SER A 288 -9.86 10.56 -15.97
C SER A 288 -8.81 10.18 -14.91
N SER A 289 -8.79 10.83 -13.74
CA SER A 289 -7.96 10.41 -12.61
C SER A 289 -8.63 9.25 -11.86
N PHE A 290 -7.88 8.20 -11.57
CA PHE A 290 -8.33 7.12 -10.71
C PHE A 290 -8.36 7.57 -9.25
N LEU A 291 -9.50 7.43 -8.60
CA LEU A 291 -9.69 7.82 -7.20
C LEU A 291 -9.40 6.65 -6.27
N GLU A 292 -8.12 6.35 -6.06
CA GLU A 292 -7.65 5.25 -5.21
C GLU A 292 -8.24 5.31 -3.79
N HIS A 293 -8.39 6.51 -3.25
CA HIS A 293 -8.94 6.76 -1.92
C HIS A 293 -10.42 7.18 -1.95
N GLY A 294 -11.08 7.01 -3.09
CA GLY A 294 -12.52 7.24 -3.26
C GLY A 294 -12.92 8.71 -3.14
N GLY A 295 -13.59 9.08 -2.07
CA GLY A 295 -14.12 10.43 -1.84
C GLY A 295 -15.61 10.57 -2.20
N SER A 296 -15.98 11.68 -2.82
CA SER A 296 -17.40 12.00 -3.12
C SER A 296 -18.11 10.93 -3.96
N PRO A 297 -17.53 10.37 -5.05
CA PRO A 297 -18.21 9.33 -5.85
C PRO A 297 -18.39 8.01 -5.07
N GLU A 298 -17.41 7.60 -4.28
CA GLU A 298 -17.52 6.39 -3.46
C GLU A 298 -18.63 6.54 -2.41
N LYS A 299 -18.65 7.69 -1.70
CA LYS A 299 -19.68 7.99 -0.70
C LYS A 299 -21.08 8.00 -1.32
N ALA A 300 -21.20 8.56 -2.53
CA ALA A 300 -22.43 8.58 -3.29
C ALA A 300 -22.89 7.17 -3.65
N THR A 301 -22.00 6.34 -4.19
CA THR A 301 -22.25 4.94 -4.54
C THR A 301 -22.72 4.14 -3.33
N ARG A 302 -22.01 4.23 -2.21
CA ARG A 302 -22.36 3.57 -0.94
C ARG A 302 -23.78 3.93 -0.48
N SER A 303 -24.08 5.22 -0.48
CA SER A 303 -25.39 5.73 -0.04
C SER A 303 -26.52 5.33 -0.97
N ALA A 304 -26.35 5.54 -2.28
CA ALA A 304 -27.38 5.30 -3.28
C ALA A 304 -27.71 3.81 -3.39
N MET A 305 -26.72 2.94 -3.51
CA MET A 305 -26.92 1.50 -3.68
C MET A 305 -27.61 0.88 -2.47
N VAL A 306 -27.16 1.21 -1.26
CA VAL A 306 -27.82 0.72 -0.04
C VAL A 306 -29.26 1.24 0.04
N SER A 307 -29.48 2.53 -0.23
CA SER A 307 -30.82 3.11 -0.14
C SER A 307 -31.81 2.50 -1.14
N ALA A 308 -31.39 2.33 -2.40
CA ALA A 308 -32.28 1.79 -3.45
C ALA A 308 -32.58 0.31 -3.21
N ILE A 309 -31.58 -0.50 -2.88
CA ILE A 309 -31.78 -1.93 -2.65
C ILE A 309 -32.57 -2.17 -1.35
N ASP A 310 -32.25 -1.46 -0.26
CA ASP A 310 -32.98 -1.56 1.00
C ASP A 310 -34.48 -1.19 0.84
N LYS A 311 -34.75 -0.13 0.05
CA LYS A 311 -36.11 0.22 -0.30
C LYS A 311 -36.82 -0.91 -1.03
N TYR A 312 -36.18 -1.49 -2.08
CA TYR A 312 -36.75 -2.60 -2.82
C TYR A 312 -37.04 -3.82 -1.91
N LEU A 313 -36.10 -4.17 -1.04
CA LEU A 313 -36.25 -5.27 -0.11
C LEU A 313 -37.39 -5.08 0.88
N ARG A 314 -37.60 -3.86 1.37
CA ARG A 314 -38.71 -3.52 2.27
C ARG A 314 -40.08 -3.53 1.53
N ASP A 315 -40.14 -2.87 0.38
CA ASP A 315 -41.37 -2.72 -0.40
C ASP A 315 -41.90 -4.10 -0.89
N ASN A 316 -40.97 -5.07 -1.10
CA ASN A 316 -41.30 -6.43 -1.52
C ASN A 316 -41.28 -7.45 -0.37
N ASN A 317 -41.25 -7.02 0.91
CA ASN A 317 -41.31 -7.86 2.09
C ASN A 317 -40.24 -8.98 2.10
N LYS A 318 -39.01 -8.70 1.64
CA LYS A 318 -37.92 -9.68 1.55
C LYS A 318 -37.21 -9.93 2.87
N TYR A 319 -37.30 -9.02 3.83
CA TYR A 319 -36.75 -9.17 5.16
C TYR A 319 -37.59 -10.10 6.03
N THR A 320 -36.94 -10.92 6.85
CA THR A 320 -37.62 -11.67 7.88
C THR A 320 -37.92 -10.78 9.09
N ARG A 321 -38.90 -11.18 9.92
CA ARG A 321 -39.30 -10.39 11.09
C ARG A 321 -38.13 -10.13 12.04
N GLY A 322 -37.84 -8.87 12.31
CA GLY A 322 -36.75 -8.45 13.19
C GLY A 322 -35.37 -8.48 12.54
N GLU A 323 -35.27 -8.71 11.23
CA GLU A 323 -34.02 -8.67 10.49
C GLU A 323 -33.53 -7.23 10.33
N SER A 324 -32.22 -7.00 10.55
CA SER A 324 -31.58 -5.69 10.33
C SER A 324 -31.57 -5.33 8.85
N LYS A 325 -31.43 -4.04 8.53
CA LYS A 325 -31.23 -3.59 7.16
C LYS A 325 -29.86 -3.99 6.61
N ILE A 326 -29.72 -4.03 5.28
CA ILE A 326 -28.44 -4.24 4.60
C ILE A 326 -27.47 -3.10 4.86
N THR A 327 -26.20 -3.39 4.66
CA THR A 327 -25.10 -2.42 4.70
C THR A 327 -24.31 -2.46 3.39
N PHE A 328 -23.45 -1.49 3.14
CA PHE A 328 -22.71 -1.45 1.87
C PHE A 328 -21.84 -2.68 1.60
N PRO A 329 -21.13 -3.27 2.58
CA PRO A 329 -20.41 -4.54 2.35
C PRO A 329 -21.29 -5.64 1.74
N ASP A 330 -22.55 -5.73 2.12
CA ASP A 330 -23.47 -6.75 1.60
C ASP A 330 -23.76 -6.57 0.11
N VAL A 331 -23.75 -5.31 -0.34
CA VAL A 331 -23.90 -4.93 -1.75
C VAL A 331 -22.59 -5.03 -2.49
N GLN A 332 -21.52 -4.55 -1.87
CA GLN A 332 -20.17 -4.51 -2.47
C GLN A 332 -19.68 -5.89 -2.87
N ASP A 333 -19.97 -6.92 -2.08
CA ASP A 333 -19.55 -8.31 -2.34
C ASP A 333 -20.14 -8.91 -3.63
N CYS A 334 -21.11 -8.23 -4.28
CA CYS A 334 -21.67 -8.68 -5.54
C CYS A 334 -21.79 -7.57 -6.59
N LEU A 335 -21.26 -6.38 -6.32
CA LEU A 335 -21.36 -5.22 -7.22
C LEU A 335 -20.08 -5.08 -8.05
N ILE A 336 -20.24 -5.00 -9.36
CA ILE A 336 -19.21 -4.51 -10.28
C ILE A 336 -19.68 -3.13 -10.75
N LEU A 337 -18.98 -2.07 -10.39
CA LEU A 337 -19.32 -0.70 -10.74
C LEU A 337 -18.08 0.09 -11.11
N VAL A 338 -18.14 0.74 -12.25
CA VAL A 338 -17.14 1.73 -12.68
C VAL A 338 -17.84 3.04 -12.95
N SER A 339 -17.41 4.11 -12.28
CA SER A 339 -17.90 5.47 -12.55
C SER A 339 -16.79 6.32 -13.15
N ASN A 340 -17.13 7.06 -14.20
CA ASN A 340 -16.22 8.02 -14.85
C ASN A 340 -16.93 9.38 -14.92
N ASN A 341 -16.61 10.26 -13.98
CA ASN A 341 -17.27 11.53 -13.80
C ASN A 341 -16.35 12.68 -14.24
N PHE A 342 -16.96 13.76 -14.73
CA PHE A 342 -16.24 14.96 -15.15
C PHE A 342 -16.87 16.19 -14.52
N SER A 343 -16.06 17.16 -14.08
CA SER A 343 -16.55 18.46 -13.63
C SER A 343 -15.62 19.57 -14.02
N THR A 344 -16.19 20.76 -14.23
CA THR A 344 -15.42 21.99 -14.53
C THR A 344 -14.72 22.56 -13.29
N GLN A 345 -15.20 22.19 -12.09
CA GLN A 345 -14.55 22.54 -10.81
C GLN A 345 -14.36 21.28 -9.97
N THR A 346 -13.12 21.01 -9.59
CA THR A 346 -12.76 19.84 -8.79
C THR A 346 -11.95 20.25 -7.57
N SER A 347 -12.35 19.76 -6.39
CA SER A 347 -11.61 19.91 -5.15
C SER A 347 -10.97 18.57 -4.82
N TYR A 348 -9.70 18.41 -5.18
CA TYR A 348 -8.90 17.26 -4.79
C TYR A 348 -8.45 17.40 -3.33
N GLU A 349 -8.35 16.27 -2.63
CA GLU A 349 -7.86 16.24 -1.25
C GLU A 349 -6.38 16.61 -1.18
N ASN A 350 -5.60 16.20 -2.19
CA ASN A 350 -4.18 16.49 -2.30
C ASN A 350 -3.73 16.56 -3.78
N GLN A 351 -2.45 16.90 -4.02
CA GLN A 351 -1.87 17.05 -5.35
C GLN A 351 -1.85 15.74 -6.16
N THR A 352 -1.82 14.57 -5.51
CA THR A 352 -1.81 13.27 -6.20
C THR A 352 -3.15 12.89 -6.82
N LYS A 353 -4.20 13.69 -6.61
CA LYS A 353 -5.54 13.56 -7.23
C LYS A 353 -6.25 12.23 -6.94
N LYS A 354 -5.91 11.54 -5.84
CA LYS A 354 -6.44 10.21 -5.48
C LYS A 354 -7.81 10.24 -4.80
N ALA A 355 -8.31 11.39 -4.38
CA ALA A 355 -9.65 11.58 -3.82
C ALA A 355 -10.20 12.98 -4.11
N ILE A 356 -11.53 13.10 -4.23
CA ILE A 356 -12.23 14.39 -4.36
C ILE A 356 -13.21 14.61 -3.22
N THR A 357 -13.42 15.88 -2.86
CA THR A 357 -14.23 16.26 -1.69
C THR A 357 -15.47 17.10 -2.03
N ASN A 358 -15.77 17.31 -3.30
CA ASN A 358 -16.90 18.11 -3.77
C ASN A 358 -18.24 17.58 -3.25
N LYS A 359 -18.96 18.40 -2.49
CA LYS A 359 -20.26 18.04 -1.91
C LYS A 359 -21.34 17.89 -2.98
N PHE A 360 -21.40 18.81 -3.93
CA PHE A 360 -22.39 18.77 -5.02
C PHE A 360 -22.24 17.52 -5.88
N ILE A 361 -21.01 17.09 -6.18
CA ILE A 361 -20.78 15.84 -6.93
C ILE A 361 -21.33 14.64 -6.15
N GLN A 362 -21.13 14.59 -4.84
CA GLN A 362 -21.67 13.53 -3.99
C GLN A 362 -23.20 13.52 -4.03
N GLU A 363 -23.84 14.67 -3.86
CA GLU A 363 -25.30 14.82 -3.85
C GLU A 363 -25.89 14.44 -5.21
N ALA A 364 -25.37 15.01 -6.30
CA ALA A 364 -25.82 14.76 -7.66
C ALA A 364 -25.70 13.28 -8.05
N MET A 365 -24.56 12.66 -7.74
CA MET A 365 -24.33 11.24 -8.04
C MET A 365 -25.20 10.33 -7.16
N THR A 366 -25.42 10.68 -5.89
CA THR A 366 -26.32 9.91 -5.01
C THR A 366 -27.74 9.89 -5.54
N GLU A 367 -28.27 11.05 -5.93
CA GLU A 367 -29.62 11.18 -6.50
C GLU A 367 -29.71 10.44 -7.83
N PHE A 368 -28.76 10.63 -8.71
CA PHE A 368 -28.68 9.98 -10.02
C PHE A 368 -28.73 8.46 -9.89
N LEU A 369 -27.81 7.88 -9.11
CA LEU A 369 -27.70 6.43 -8.94
C LEU A 369 -28.95 5.86 -8.29
N ARG A 370 -29.48 6.50 -7.23
CA ARG A 370 -30.69 6.05 -6.56
C ARG A 370 -31.88 6.04 -7.52
N SER A 371 -32.09 7.12 -8.25
CA SER A 371 -33.20 7.21 -9.21
C SER A 371 -33.08 6.17 -10.32
N ARG A 372 -31.88 5.99 -10.89
CA ARG A 372 -31.64 5.00 -11.94
C ARG A 372 -31.83 3.57 -11.44
N MET A 373 -31.37 3.25 -10.24
CA MET A 373 -31.57 1.93 -9.63
C MET A 373 -33.07 1.65 -9.37
N GLU A 374 -33.83 2.63 -8.88
CA GLU A 374 -35.26 2.48 -8.65
C GLU A 374 -35.99 2.19 -9.96
N ILE A 375 -35.69 2.93 -11.03
CA ILE A 375 -36.26 2.71 -12.38
C ILE A 375 -35.86 1.31 -12.90
N TYR A 376 -34.55 0.96 -12.77
CA TYR A 376 -34.02 -0.34 -13.21
C TYR A 376 -34.75 -1.52 -12.55
N PHE A 377 -35.07 -1.42 -11.26
CA PHE A 377 -35.82 -2.47 -10.54
C PHE A 377 -37.28 -2.60 -11.01
N ILE A 378 -37.89 -1.51 -11.47
CA ILE A 378 -39.23 -1.55 -12.01
C ILE A 378 -39.24 -2.20 -13.40
N GLU A 379 -38.29 -1.84 -14.25
CA GLU A 379 -38.15 -2.29 -15.62
C GLU A 379 -37.67 -3.73 -15.73
N ASN A 380 -36.76 -4.16 -14.80
CA ASN A 380 -36.05 -5.43 -14.85
C ASN A 380 -36.31 -6.28 -13.58
N LYS A 381 -37.54 -6.74 -13.43
CA LYS A 381 -37.98 -7.48 -12.23
C LYS A 381 -37.16 -8.72 -11.92
N GLU A 382 -36.78 -9.50 -12.94
CA GLU A 382 -35.96 -10.69 -12.77
C GLU A 382 -34.57 -10.33 -12.23
N ALA A 383 -33.91 -9.31 -12.78
CA ALA A 383 -32.64 -8.81 -12.31
C ALA A 383 -32.76 -8.27 -10.86
N ALA A 384 -33.81 -7.52 -10.56
CA ALA A 384 -34.06 -7.03 -9.20
C ALA A 384 -34.20 -8.15 -8.18
N GLU A 385 -34.87 -9.25 -8.51
CA GLU A 385 -34.98 -10.45 -7.68
C GLU A 385 -33.62 -11.13 -7.45
N LYS A 386 -32.82 -11.29 -8.51
CA LYS A 386 -31.47 -11.87 -8.41
C LYS A 386 -30.55 -11.02 -7.51
N ILE A 387 -30.58 -9.69 -7.69
CA ILE A 387 -29.81 -8.75 -6.86
C ILE A 387 -30.25 -8.84 -5.40
N ALA A 388 -31.57 -8.77 -5.16
CA ALA A 388 -32.13 -8.84 -3.82
C ALA A 388 -31.75 -10.14 -3.10
N ALA A 389 -31.87 -11.26 -3.81
CA ALA A 389 -31.51 -12.59 -3.27
C ALA A 389 -30.00 -12.65 -2.91
N GLN A 390 -29.13 -12.21 -3.83
CA GLN A 390 -27.69 -12.25 -3.59
C GLN A 390 -27.26 -11.35 -2.44
N VAL A 391 -27.74 -10.12 -2.39
CA VAL A 391 -27.43 -9.17 -1.30
C VAL A 391 -27.90 -9.71 0.06
N LEU A 392 -29.05 -10.36 0.13
CA LEU A 392 -29.51 -11.02 1.37
C LEU A 392 -28.66 -12.24 1.74
N ILE A 393 -28.19 -13.01 0.76
CA ILE A 393 -27.23 -14.11 1.00
C ILE A 393 -25.95 -13.54 1.60
N ASN A 394 -25.36 -12.52 0.99
CA ASN A 394 -24.12 -11.88 1.46
C ASN A 394 -24.30 -11.36 2.91
N LYS A 395 -25.39 -10.63 3.16
CA LYS A 395 -25.74 -10.13 4.50
C LYS A 395 -25.83 -11.23 5.53
N ARG A 396 -26.63 -12.27 5.25
CA ARG A 396 -26.86 -13.37 6.19
C ARG A 396 -25.60 -14.18 6.44
N SER A 397 -24.77 -14.35 5.41
CA SER A 397 -23.45 -14.96 5.53
C SER A 397 -22.53 -14.15 6.45
N ARG A 398 -22.43 -12.84 6.22
CA ARG A 398 -21.64 -11.91 7.05
C ARG A 398 -22.11 -11.89 8.50
N GLU A 399 -23.42 -11.79 8.73
CA GLU A 399 -24.00 -11.79 10.09
C GLU A 399 -23.77 -13.15 10.80
N THR A 400 -23.87 -14.25 10.07
CA THR A 400 -23.60 -15.59 10.63
C THR A 400 -22.12 -15.73 11.00
N ALA A 401 -21.22 -15.29 10.14
CA ALA A 401 -19.79 -15.28 10.42
C ALA A 401 -19.47 -14.41 11.66
N GLU A 402 -20.09 -13.23 11.76
CA GLU A 402 -19.90 -12.33 12.90
C GLU A 402 -20.47 -12.91 14.20
N ARG A 403 -21.66 -13.52 14.17
CA ARG A 403 -22.24 -14.22 15.34
C ARG A 403 -21.36 -15.38 15.78
N THR A 404 -20.84 -16.15 14.82
CA THR A 404 -19.93 -17.26 15.11
C THR A 404 -18.64 -16.74 15.77
N ARG A 405 -18.08 -15.68 15.24
CA ARG A 405 -16.91 -14.99 15.80
C ARG A 405 -17.15 -14.50 17.23
N ILE A 406 -18.30 -13.85 17.47
CA ILE A 406 -18.70 -13.36 18.80
C ILE A 406 -18.88 -14.52 19.79
N ASN A 407 -19.58 -15.58 19.38
CA ASN A 407 -19.83 -16.74 20.26
C ASN A 407 -18.53 -17.46 20.62
N GLN A 408 -17.60 -17.55 19.68
CA GLN A 408 -16.29 -18.12 19.93
C GLN A 408 -15.47 -17.24 20.87
N LYS A 409 -15.50 -15.92 20.65
CA LYS A 409 -14.87 -14.95 21.55
C LYS A 409 -15.45 -15.06 22.98
N LYS A 410 -16.78 -15.21 23.14
CA LYS A 410 -17.42 -15.46 24.43
C LYS A 410 -16.92 -16.74 25.09
N LYS A 411 -16.95 -17.86 24.36
CA LYS A 411 -16.47 -19.15 24.88
C LYS A 411 -15.00 -19.11 25.30
N LEU A 412 -14.20 -18.29 24.67
CA LEU A 412 -12.80 -18.13 25.02
C LEU A 412 -12.62 -17.27 26.26
N THR A 413 -13.36 -16.17 26.34
CA THR A 413 -13.32 -15.29 27.52
C THR A 413 -13.80 -16.03 28.75
N GLU A 414 -14.84 -16.84 28.63
CA GLU A 414 -15.32 -17.71 29.73
C GLU A 414 -14.30 -18.81 30.12
N LYS A 415 -13.48 -19.29 29.16
CA LYS A 415 -12.40 -20.26 29.43
C LYS A 415 -11.08 -19.61 29.88
N ILE A 416 -10.90 -18.32 29.72
CA ILE A 416 -9.75 -17.57 30.22
C ILE A 416 -10.02 -17.09 31.66
N ASP A 417 -10.61 -17.95 32.48
CA ASP A 417 -10.69 -17.67 33.92
C ASP A 417 -9.30 -17.82 34.55
N ILE A 418 -8.83 -16.73 35.13
CA ILE A 418 -7.47 -16.54 35.68
C ILE A 418 -7.19 -17.51 36.85
N ALA A 419 -8.22 -18.16 37.38
CA ALA A 419 -8.12 -19.10 38.47
C ALA A 419 -7.55 -20.47 38.07
N ASN A 420 -7.53 -20.84 36.80
CA ASN A 420 -6.99 -22.12 36.35
C ASN A 420 -5.49 -22.03 36.11
N ARG A 421 -4.70 -22.72 36.92
CA ARG A 421 -3.25 -22.85 36.80
C ARG A 421 -2.88 -23.38 35.40
N VAL A 422 -2.21 -22.50 34.60
CA VAL A 422 -1.60 -22.93 33.37
C VAL A 422 -0.50 -23.93 33.66
N GLN A 423 -0.60 -25.15 33.08
CA GLN A 423 0.41 -26.17 33.28
C GLN A 423 1.76 -25.72 32.77
N LYS A 424 2.81 -25.92 33.61
CA LYS A 424 4.22 -25.59 33.29
C LYS A 424 4.58 -24.11 33.21
N PHE A 425 3.67 -23.20 33.40
CA PHE A 425 4.01 -21.81 33.60
C PHE A 425 4.75 -21.62 34.94
N VAL A 426 5.86 -20.92 34.91
CA VAL A 426 6.67 -20.61 36.07
C VAL A 426 6.62 -19.11 36.31
N ASP A 427 5.84 -18.67 37.30
CA ASP A 427 5.69 -17.24 37.60
C ASP A 427 6.93 -16.68 38.33
N CYS A 428 7.03 -15.35 38.36
CA CYS A 428 8.00 -14.61 39.17
C CYS A 428 7.34 -14.14 40.50
N ARG A 429 8.20 -13.68 41.43
CA ARG A 429 7.74 -13.32 42.78
C ARG A 429 7.09 -11.96 42.85
N THR A 430 7.69 -10.95 42.16
CA THR A 430 7.18 -9.59 42.19
C THR A 430 5.81 -9.49 41.52
N LYS A 431 4.97 -8.62 42.03
CA LYS A 431 3.67 -8.23 41.42
C LYS A 431 3.77 -6.91 40.66
N ASP A 432 4.91 -6.25 40.73
CA ASP A 432 5.16 -5.00 40.04
C ASP A 432 5.30 -5.25 38.53
N VAL A 433 4.28 -4.88 37.78
CA VAL A 433 4.19 -5.11 36.33
C VAL A 433 5.32 -4.43 35.55
N GLU A 434 5.79 -3.27 36.01
CA GLU A 434 6.86 -2.49 35.36
C GLU A 434 8.20 -3.24 35.35
N ARG A 435 8.38 -4.17 36.30
CA ARG A 435 9.59 -4.97 36.45
C ARG A 435 9.47 -6.37 35.86
N ARG A 436 8.23 -6.88 35.68
CA ARG A 436 8.00 -8.27 35.26
C ARG A 436 8.34 -8.52 33.82
N GLU A 437 9.04 -9.59 33.53
CA GLU A 437 9.37 -10.04 32.18
C GLU A 437 8.91 -11.50 32.01
N ILE A 438 8.32 -11.85 30.86
CA ILE A 438 7.98 -13.22 30.51
C ILE A 438 8.88 -13.72 29.39
N TYR A 439 9.53 -14.84 29.59
CA TYR A 439 10.26 -15.57 28.57
C TYR A 439 9.44 -16.71 28.03
N ILE A 440 9.16 -16.68 26.74
CA ILE A 440 8.54 -17.77 25.99
C ILE A 440 9.66 -18.62 25.44
N VAL A 441 9.84 -19.85 26.00
CA VAL A 441 10.99 -20.68 25.72
C VAL A 441 10.62 -21.94 24.93
N GLU A 442 11.56 -22.43 24.12
CA GLU A 442 11.35 -23.63 23.29
C GLU A 442 11.47 -24.92 24.09
N GLY A 443 10.34 -25.54 24.34
CA GLY A 443 10.28 -26.87 24.95
C GLY A 443 10.57 -26.94 26.45
N ASN A 444 10.58 -28.17 26.96
CA ASN A 444 10.78 -28.41 28.39
C ASN A 444 12.26 -28.40 28.79
N SER A 445 13.15 -28.76 27.88
CA SER A 445 14.59 -28.75 28.14
C SER A 445 15.07 -27.32 28.36
N ALA A 446 14.72 -26.40 27.46
CA ALA A 446 15.01 -24.98 27.63
C ALA A 446 14.35 -24.38 28.88
N LEU A 447 13.10 -24.80 29.21
CA LEU A 447 12.45 -24.40 30.46
C LEU A 447 13.30 -24.80 31.68
N GLY A 448 13.91 -25.99 31.67
CA GLY A 448 14.75 -26.49 32.75
C GLY A 448 16.00 -25.62 32.96
N ALA A 449 16.73 -25.35 31.90
CA ALA A 449 17.92 -24.49 31.89
C ALA A 449 17.59 -23.05 32.31
N CYS A 450 16.58 -22.44 31.67
CA CYS A 450 16.14 -21.09 32.01
C CYS A 450 15.62 -20.96 33.45
N LYS A 451 14.99 -22.00 34.00
CA LYS A 451 14.52 -21.99 35.40
C LYS A 451 15.66 -21.92 36.40
N GLN A 452 16.80 -22.51 36.08
CA GLN A 452 18.00 -22.48 36.93
C GLN A 452 18.74 -21.15 36.76
N SER A 453 18.67 -20.53 35.60
CA SER A 453 19.41 -19.35 35.21
C SER A 453 18.71 -18.03 35.48
N ARG A 454 17.37 -18.01 35.63
CA ARG A 454 16.56 -16.77 35.74
C ARG A 454 16.72 -16.08 37.08
N ASP A 455 16.45 -14.80 37.13
CA ASP A 455 16.08 -14.10 38.35
C ASP A 455 14.61 -14.38 38.67
N ALA A 456 14.38 -15.20 39.70
CA ALA A 456 13.03 -15.59 40.13
C ALA A 456 12.20 -14.42 40.67
N GLU A 457 12.82 -13.28 40.95
CA GLU A 457 12.13 -12.11 41.46
C GLU A 457 11.21 -11.50 40.40
N PHE A 458 11.70 -11.34 39.14
CA PHE A 458 10.94 -10.62 38.12
C PHE A 458 10.81 -11.36 36.77
N GLN A 459 11.49 -12.49 36.56
CA GLN A 459 11.41 -13.25 35.30
C GLN A 459 10.51 -14.46 35.42
N GLY A 460 9.43 -14.47 34.64
CA GLY A 460 8.53 -15.61 34.42
C GLY A 460 8.93 -16.41 33.18
N LEU A 461 8.57 -17.70 33.15
CA LEU A 461 8.86 -18.61 32.04
C LEU A 461 7.62 -19.34 31.57
N MET A 462 7.44 -19.43 30.25
CA MET A 462 6.37 -20.19 29.61
C MET A 462 6.94 -21.06 28.48
N PRO A 463 6.91 -22.39 28.59
CA PRO A 463 7.39 -23.26 27.53
C PRO A 463 6.36 -23.41 26.41
N VAL A 464 6.86 -23.41 25.17
CA VAL A 464 6.08 -23.74 23.97
C VAL A 464 6.56 -25.11 23.47
N ARG A 465 5.63 -26.04 23.24
CA ARG A 465 5.96 -27.38 22.78
C ARG A 465 5.89 -27.47 21.27
N GLY A 466 7.04 -27.52 20.62
CA GLY A 466 7.16 -27.65 19.17
C GLY A 466 6.56 -26.47 18.40
N LYS A 467 6.36 -26.67 17.11
CA LYS A 467 5.81 -25.66 16.21
C LYS A 467 4.34 -25.42 16.52
N ILE A 468 4.01 -24.22 16.96
CA ILE A 468 2.62 -23.83 17.21
C ILE A 468 1.86 -23.64 15.90
N LEU A 469 0.54 -23.60 15.98
CA LEU A 469 -0.32 -23.40 14.84
C LEU A 469 -0.01 -22.04 14.15
N ASN A 470 0.08 -22.04 12.81
CA ASN A 470 0.14 -20.81 12.06
C ASN A 470 -1.21 -20.07 12.14
N CYS A 471 -1.25 -19.02 12.95
CA CYS A 471 -2.46 -18.26 13.23
C CYS A 471 -2.97 -17.42 12.05
N LEU A 472 -2.17 -17.15 11.02
CA LEU A 472 -2.66 -16.49 9.81
C LEU A 472 -3.45 -17.42 8.90
N LYS A 473 -3.06 -18.71 8.83
CA LYS A 473 -3.75 -19.72 8.02
C LYS A 473 -4.94 -20.36 8.70
N ALA A 474 -4.94 -20.39 10.02
CA ALA A 474 -5.98 -21.04 10.78
C ALA A 474 -7.17 -20.12 11.04
N ASP A 475 -8.36 -20.70 11.01
CA ASP A 475 -9.57 -20.05 11.50
C ASP A 475 -9.56 -19.91 13.04
N TYR A 476 -10.30 -18.94 13.55
CA TYR A 476 -10.37 -18.70 15.00
C TYR A 476 -10.81 -19.92 15.82
N PRO A 477 -11.79 -20.76 15.39
CA PRO A 477 -12.13 -21.98 16.10
C PRO A 477 -10.95 -22.92 16.33
N ARG A 478 -10.09 -23.05 15.34
CA ARG A 478 -8.91 -23.91 15.39
C ARG A 478 -7.80 -23.29 16.24
N ILE A 479 -7.58 -21.98 16.12
CA ILE A 479 -6.61 -21.26 16.94
C ILE A 479 -6.92 -21.46 18.42
N PHE A 480 -8.17 -21.34 18.80
CA PHE A 480 -8.59 -21.37 20.19
C PHE A 480 -8.87 -22.77 20.76
N LYS A 481 -8.80 -23.81 19.93
CA LYS A 481 -8.68 -25.19 20.38
C LYS A 481 -7.25 -25.58 20.79
N SER A 482 -6.26 -24.75 20.44
CA SER A 482 -4.87 -24.98 20.80
C SER A 482 -4.62 -24.59 22.25
N ASP A 483 -4.35 -25.56 23.11
CA ASP A 483 -4.04 -25.31 24.53
C ASP A 483 -2.83 -24.40 24.70
N VAL A 484 -1.83 -24.55 23.86
CA VAL A 484 -0.61 -23.71 23.90
C VAL A 484 -0.93 -22.24 23.68
N ILE A 485 -1.76 -21.92 22.67
CA ILE A 485 -2.15 -20.55 22.38
C ILE A 485 -3.03 -19.99 23.49
N THR A 486 -4.00 -20.77 23.95
CA THR A 486 -4.90 -20.38 25.04
C THR A 486 -4.12 -20.11 26.33
N ASP A 487 -3.15 -20.95 26.64
CA ASP A 487 -2.31 -20.81 27.83
C ASP A 487 -1.39 -19.59 27.75
N LEU A 488 -0.80 -19.31 26.58
CA LEU A 488 -0.03 -18.08 26.35
C LEU A 488 -0.91 -16.83 26.57
N MET A 489 -2.14 -16.81 26.04
CA MET A 489 -3.05 -15.67 26.23
C MET A 489 -3.42 -15.47 27.69
N LYS A 490 -3.64 -16.57 28.45
CA LYS A 490 -3.86 -16.51 29.92
C LYS A 490 -2.66 -15.92 30.65
N VAL A 491 -1.46 -16.33 30.28
CA VAL A 491 -0.21 -15.86 30.89
C VAL A 491 0.02 -14.39 30.61
N LEU A 492 -0.23 -13.93 29.38
CA LEU A 492 -0.11 -12.51 29.01
C LEU A 492 -1.12 -11.64 29.77
N GLY A 493 -2.35 -12.07 29.90
CA GLY A 493 -3.38 -11.41 30.72
C GLY A 493 -4.13 -10.28 30.02
N CYS A 494 -3.66 -9.75 28.90
CA CYS A 494 -4.24 -8.59 28.21
C CYS A 494 -5.46 -8.91 27.33
N GLY A 495 -5.91 -10.17 27.24
CA GLY A 495 -6.99 -10.57 26.35
C GLY A 495 -6.57 -10.69 24.90
N VAL A 496 -7.56 -10.72 23.98
CA VAL A 496 -7.34 -10.92 22.53
C VAL A 496 -7.93 -9.75 21.75
N GLU A 497 -7.10 -9.11 20.92
CA GLU A 497 -7.49 -8.02 20.03
C GLU A 497 -8.10 -8.58 18.75
N VAL A 498 -9.37 -8.25 18.51
CA VAL A 498 -10.06 -8.66 17.29
C VAL A 498 -10.69 -7.44 16.65
N SER A 499 -10.27 -7.08 15.44
CA SER A 499 -10.78 -5.93 14.70
C SER A 499 -12.26 -6.09 14.38
N GLY A 500 -13.12 -5.13 14.79
CA GLY A 500 -14.53 -5.06 14.42
C GLY A 500 -15.39 -4.44 15.53
N LYS A 501 -16.31 -3.55 15.12
CA LYS A 501 -17.25 -2.86 16.01
C LYS A 501 -18.11 -3.83 16.79
N ALA A 502 -18.25 -3.55 18.06
CA ALA A 502 -19.25 -4.03 18.99
C ALA A 502 -19.05 -5.43 19.56
N VAL A 503 -18.41 -5.46 20.69
CA VAL A 503 -18.79 -6.44 21.71
C VAL A 503 -18.80 -5.73 23.06
N LYS A 504 -19.99 -5.37 23.51
CA LYS A 504 -20.18 -4.72 24.81
C LYS A 504 -19.91 -5.64 26.03
N ASP A 505 -19.73 -6.95 25.84
CA ASP A 505 -19.70 -7.93 26.94
C ASP A 505 -18.55 -8.95 26.85
N LEU A 506 -17.45 -8.64 26.17
CA LEU A 506 -16.27 -9.50 26.14
C LEU A 506 -15.08 -8.72 26.62
N ASN A 507 -14.18 -9.36 27.38
CA ASN A 507 -12.90 -8.77 27.74
C ASN A 507 -12.20 -8.36 26.44
N GLN A 508 -12.41 -7.11 26.05
CA GLN A 508 -11.67 -6.48 24.96
C GLN A 508 -10.19 -6.54 25.35
N PHE A 509 -9.34 -6.57 24.36
CA PHE A 509 -7.93 -6.33 24.57
C PHE A 509 -7.80 -5.05 25.39
N ASP A 510 -7.20 -5.16 26.54
CA ASP A 510 -6.92 -4.07 27.43
C ASP A 510 -5.45 -4.15 27.82
N LEU A 511 -4.67 -3.22 27.32
CA LEU A 511 -3.22 -3.14 27.57
C LEU A 511 -2.94 -2.99 29.08
N SER A 512 -3.83 -2.34 29.82
CA SER A 512 -3.67 -2.16 31.28
C SER A 512 -3.71 -3.48 32.06
N ASN A 513 -4.27 -4.53 31.48
CA ASN A 513 -4.30 -5.88 32.02
C ASN A 513 -3.08 -6.74 31.64
N LEU A 514 -2.17 -6.19 30.85
CA LEU A 514 -0.92 -6.87 30.53
C LEU A 514 -0.09 -7.03 31.82
N ARG A 515 0.35 -8.26 32.07
CA ARG A 515 1.05 -8.60 33.33
C ARG A 515 2.57 -8.43 33.25
N TRP A 516 3.10 -7.99 32.12
CA TRP A 516 4.51 -8.05 31.79
C TRP A 516 4.98 -6.76 31.12
N SER A 517 6.10 -6.22 31.59
CA SER A 517 6.76 -5.10 30.91
C SER A 517 7.46 -5.52 29.63
N LYS A 518 7.88 -6.81 29.55
CA LYS A 518 8.50 -7.38 28.34
C LYS A 518 8.01 -8.79 28.11
N VAL A 519 7.70 -9.10 26.85
CA VAL A 519 7.40 -10.42 26.33
C VAL A 519 8.59 -10.87 25.46
N VAL A 520 9.42 -11.73 26.00
CA VAL A 520 10.70 -12.12 25.40
C VAL A 520 10.56 -13.50 24.76
N ILE A 521 10.74 -13.60 23.46
CA ILE A 521 10.78 -14.84 22.71
C ILE A 521 12.21 -15.36 22.75
N CYS A 522 12.43 -16.55 23.32
CA CYS A 522 13.71 -17.17 23.51
C CYS A 522 13.67 -18.59 22.94
N THR A 523 14.18 -18.77 21.71
CA THR A 523 14.23 -20.04 20.98
C THR A 523 15.64 -20.41 20.64
N ASP A 524 15.86 -21.66 20.27
CA ASP A 524 17.14 -22.15 19.81
C ASP A 524 17.64 -21.36 18.59
N GLY A 525 18.93 -21.33 18.37
CA GLY A 525 19.59 -20.61 17.25
C GLY A 525 19.59 -21.38 15.94
N ASP A 526 18.77 -22.40 15.78
CA ASP A 526 18.66 -23.23 14.59
C ASP A 526 17.40 -22.89 13.77
N VAL A 527 17.24 -23.58 12.63
CA VAL A 527 16.08 -23.37 11.72
C VAL A 527 14.73 -23.69 12.35
N ASP A 528 14.66 -24.64 13.27
CA ASP A 528 13.43 -24.99 13.98
C ASP A 528 13.06 -23.91 15.00
N GLY A 529 14.05 -23.41 15.76
CA GLY A 529 13.86 -22.29 16.68
C GLY A 529 13.46 -20.99 15.95
N PHE A 530 14.03 -20.69 14.79
CA PHE A 530 13.60 -19.56 13.96
C PHE A 530 12.16 -19.72 13.48
N GLN A 531 11.74 -20.93 13.13
CA GLN A 531 10.36 -21.18 12.74
C GLN A 531 9.38 -21.03 13.92
N ILE A 532 9.74 -21.52 15.11
CA ILE A 532 8.92 -21.37 16.33
C ILE A 532 8.81 -19.89 16.69
N ARG A 533 9.90 -19.13 16.65
CA ARG A 533 9.93 -17.68 16.86
C ARG A 533 8.95 -16.96 15.91
N THR A 534 9.03 -17.29 14.63
CA THR A 534 8.16 -16.71 13.60
C THR A 534 6.68 -17.04 13.85
N LEU A 535 6.35 -18.26 14.27
CA LEU A 535 4.97 -18.64 14.57
C LEU A 535 4.45 -17.94 15.84
N ILE A 536 5.29 -17.71 16.85
CA ILE A 536 4.92 -16.94 18.05
C ILE A 536 4.66 -15.47 17.67
N LEU A 537 5.54 -14.86 16.84
CA LEU A 537 5.31 -13.52 16.33
C LEU A 537 4.01 -13.43 15.53
N THR A 538 3.74 -14.41 14.66
CA THR A 538 2.49 -14.50 13.89
C THR A 538 1.27 -14.57 14.79
N MET A 539 1.34 -15.34 15.87
CA MET A 539 0.28 -15.43 16.87
C MET A 539 0.04 -14.08 17.55
N LEU A 540 1.10 -13.41 18.01
CA LEU A 540 1.00 -12.09 18.64
C LEU A 540 0.47 -11.04 17.66
N TYR A 541 0.96 -11.05 16.42
CA TYR A 541 0.48 -10.16 15.35
C TYR A 541 -1.03 -10.35 15.07
N ARG A 542 -1.50 -11.60 15.05
CA ARG A 542 -2.91 -11.92 14.78
C ARG A 542 -3.84 -11.65 15.94
N LEU A 543 -3.40 -11.92 17.17
CA LEU A 543 -4.24 -11.91 18.36
C LEU A 543 -4.06 -10.68 19.26
N CYS A 544 -2.88 -10.07 19.26
CA CYS A 544 -2.51 -8.93 20.09
C CYS A 544 -1.55 -7.98 19.35
N PRO A 545 -1.90 -7.46 18.17
CA PRO A 545 -1.01 -6.60 17.37
C PRO A 545 -0.52 -5.37 18.13
N THR A 546 -1.31 -4.85 19.07
CA THR A 546 -0.92 -3.73 19.92
C THR A 546 0.34 -4.01 20.74
N LEU A 547 0.59 -5.26 21.18
CA LEU A 547 1.82 -5.59 21.92
C LEU A 547 3.07 -5.38 21.08
N ILE A 548 2.99 -5.66 19.77
CA ILE A 548 4.10 -5.42 18.84
C ILE A 548 4.23 -3.92 18.56
N ARG A 549 3.12 -3.25 18.26
CA ARG A 549 3.10 -1.82 17.93
C ARG A 549 3.64 -0.95 19.07
N GLU A 550 3.27 -1.25 20.29
CA GLU A 550 3.73 -0.52 21.49
C GLU A 550 5.10 -1.01 21.98
N GLY A 551 5.68 -2.04 21.33
CA GLY A 551 7.04 -2.50 21.57
C GLY A 551 7.24 -3.28 22.87
N TYR A 552 6.25 -4.06 23.29
CA TYR A 552 6.36 -4.98 24.43
C TYR A 552 7.03 -6.30 24.06
N VAL A 553 7.20 -6.59 22.77
CA VAL A 553 7.72 -7.87 22.26
C VAL A 553 9.20 -7.76 21.96
N TYR A 554 9.97 -8.71 22.45
CA TYR A 554 11.41 -8.80 22.28
C TYR A 554 11.82 -10.19 21.82
N ILE A 555 12.93 -10.28 21.11
CA ILE A 555 13.63 -11.52 20.78
C ILE A 555 14.93 -11.54 21.55
N ALA A 556 15.18 -12.60 22.32
CA ALA A 556 16.47 -12.82 22.95
C ALA A 556 17.45 -13.37 21.92
N GLU A 557 18.60 -12.73 21.78
CA GLU A 557 19.74 -13.29 21.05
C GLU A 557 20.49 -14.25 21.95
N THR A 558 20.62 -15.50 21.51
CA THR A 558 21.41 -16.51 22.18
C THR A 558 22.73 -16.71 21.44
N PRO A 559 23.88 -16.90 22.13
CA PRO A 559 25.13 -17.08 21.44
C PRO A 559 25.14 -18.40 20.65
N LEU A 560 25.73 -18.36 19.47
CA LEU A 560 25.93 -19.52 18.61
C LEU A 560 27.20 -20.26 18.94
N PHE A 561 28.21 -19.56 19.51
CA PHE A 561 29.50 -20.11 19.84
C PHE A 561 29.97 -19.66 21.21
N GLU A 562 30.52 -20.61 21.94
CA GLU A 562 31.33 -20.41 23.15
C GLU A 562 32.80 -20.65 22.84
N ILE A 563 33.63 -19.67 23.14
CA ILE A 563 35.07 -19.69 22.87
C ILE A 563 35.78 -19.60 24.20
N THR A 564 36.45 -20.67 24.62
CA THR A 564 37.19 -20.69 25.85
C THR A 564 38.70 -20.69 25.62
N CYS A 565 39.44 -19.92 26.43
CA CYS A 565 40.88 -19.83 26.41
C CYS A 565 41.41 -19.97 27.82
N ARG A 566 42.39 -20.86 28.02
CA ARG A 566 43.11 -21.00 29.30
C ARG A 566 44.28 -20.04 29.35
N GLU A 567 44.21 -19.10 30.28
CA GLU A 567 45.27 -18.12 30.57
C GLU A 567 45.88 -18.39 31.95
N LYS A 568 47.04 -17.76 32.24
CA LYS A 568 47.75 -17.92 33.53
C LYS A 568 46.93 -17.53 34.78
N GLY A 569 45.77 -16.93 34.61
CA GLY A 569 44.86 -16.51 35.66
C GLY A 569 43.52 -17.27 35.74
N GLY A 570 43.33 -18.31 34.92
CA GLY A 570 42.10 -19.08 34.84
C GLY A 570 41.58 -19.25 33.41
N GLU A 571 40.40 -19.84 33.30
CA GLU A 571 39.72 -20.00 32.03
C GLU A 571 38.84 -18.75 31.75
N LYS A 572 38.98 -18.18 30.57
CA LYS A 572 38.17 -17.02 30.12
C LYS A 572 37.34 -17.42 28.95
N THR A 573 36.06 -17.05 28.99
CA THR A 573 35.07 -17.39 27.99
C THR A 573 34.56 -16.15 27.25
N TRP A 574 34.45 -16.26 25.93
CA TRP A 574 33.82 -15.28 25.04
C TRP A 574 32.64 -15.94 24.33
N PHE A 575 31.63 -15.14 24.04
CA PHE A 575 30.43 -15.57 23.35
C PHE A 575 30.31 -14.84 22.00
N ALA A 576 30.07 -15.61 20.94
CA ALA A 576 29.83 -15.05 19.61
C ALA A 576 28.40 -15.38 19.13
N TYR A 577 27.73 -14.37 18.60
CA TYR A 577 26.35 -14.45 18.15
C TYR A 577 26.24 -14.58 16.61
N SER A 578 27.39 -14.56 15.92
CA SER A 578 27.49 -14.77 14.48
C SER A 578 28.84 -15.38 14.12
N GLU A 579 28.96 -15.96 12.93
CA GLU A 579 30.22 -16.43 12.37
C GLU A 579 31.26 -15.29 12.27
N ARG A 580 30.81 -14.09 12.00
CA ARG A 580 31.67 -12.90 11.95
C ARG A 580 32.23 -12.53 13.30
N GLU A 581 31.38 -12.45 14.33
CA GLU A 581 31.88 -12.20 15.72
C GLU A 581 32.86 -13.29 16.18
N LYS A 582 32.56 -14.55 15.83
CA LYS A 582 33.49 -15.67 16.12
C LYS A 582 34.85 -15.45 15.45
N ALA A 583 34.84 -15.08 14.15
CA ALA A 583 36.10 -14.83 13.43
C ALA A 583 36.89 -13.65 14.04
N ASP A 584 36.18 -12.58 14.44
CA ASP A 584 36.84 -11.43 15.08
C ASP A 584 37.46 -11.80 16.45
N ILE A 585 36.73 -12.56 17.28
CA ILE A 585 37.26 -13.06 18.57
C ILE A 585 38.44 -13.98 18.35
N LEU A 586 38.36 -14.90 17.39
CA LEU A 586 39.49 -15.81 17.09
C LEU A 586 40.73 -15.06 16.59
N LYS A 587 40.52 -13.95 15.87
CA LYS A 587 41.61 -13.08 15.43
C LYS A 587 42.27 -12.36 16.61
N GLU A 588 41.51 -11.88 17.58
CA GLU A 588 42.04 -11.28 18.81
C GLU A 588 42.79 -12.29 19.67
N LEU A 589 42.35 -13.55 19.66
CA LEU A 589 42.99 -14.64 20.41
C LEU A 589 44.05 -15.37 19.59
N SER A 590 44.50 -14.79 18.48
CA SER A 590 45.51 -15.38 17.61
C SER A 590 46.79 -15.72 18.40
N GLY A 591 47.30 -16.96 18.25
CA GLY A 591 48.46 -17.47 18.97
C GLY A 591 48.16 -18.09 20.34
N LYS A 592 46.91 -18.07 20.82
CA LYS A 592 46.48 -18.74 22.04
C LYS A 592 45.78 -20.06 21.73
N LYS A 593 45.82 -21.01 22.65
CA LYS A 593 45.11 -22.27 22.53
C LYS A 593 43.66 -22.04 22.97
N VAL A 594 42.76 -21.99 22.00
CA VAL A 594 41.31 -21.78 22.22
C VAL A 594 40.54 -23.08 21.95
N ASN A 595 39.46 -23.28 22.70
CA ASN A 595 38.45 -24.28 22.42
C ASN A 595 37.19 -23.55 21.95
N VAL A 596 36.60 -23.97 20.81
CA VAL A 596 35.38 -23.39 20.24
C VAL A 596 34.31 -24.46 20.30
N GLN A 597 33.24 -24.18 21.02
CA GLN A 597 32.07 -25.04 21.11
C GLN A 597 30.90 -24.34 20.47
N ARG A 598 30.16 -25.04 19.61
CA ARG A 598 28.89 -24.52 19.04
C ARG A 598 27.77 -24.84 20.03
N SER A 599 26.99 -23.81 20.40
CA SER A 599 25.77 -24.00 21.17
C SER A 599 24.68 -24.55 20.24
N LYS A 600 24.14 -25.73 20.56
CA LYS A 600 23.15 -26.41 19.72
C LYS A 600 21.71 -26.14 20.15
N GLY A 601 21.48 -25.91 21.41
CA GLY A 601 20.14 -25.62 21.94
C GLY A 601 20.19 -25.06 23.35
N LEU A 602 19.15 -24.30 23.71
CA LEU A 602 19.03 -23.64 25.03
C LEU A 602 19.02 -24.62 26.18
N GLY A 603 18.54 -25.85 25.96
CA GLY A 603 18.44 -26.90 26.98
C GLY A 603 19.78 -27.56 27.33
N GLU A 604 20.79 -27.36 26.49
CA GLU A 604 22.15 -27.94 26.67
C GLU A 604 23.14 -26.94 27.28
N ASN A 605 22.75 -25.67 27.37
CA ASN A 605 23.60 -24.60 27.87
C ASN A 605 23.71 -24.64 29.39
N ASP A 606 24.92 -24.36 29.89
CA ASP A 606 25.18 -24.20 31.31
C ASP A 606 24.32 -23.05 31.90
N PRO A 607 23.73 -23.21 33.10
CA PRO A 607 22.94 -22.17 33.74
C PRO A 607 23.65 -20.82 33.93
N GLU A 608 24.94 -20.85 34.19
CA GLU A 608 25.74 -19.65 34.40
C GLU A 608 25.96 -18.91 33.07
N MET A 609 26.23 -19.66 32.00
CA MET A 609 26.26 -19.11 30.61
C MET A 609 24.90 -18.50 30.23
N MET A 610 23.78 -19.22 30.45
CA MET A 610 22.45 -18.71 30.17
C MET A 610 22.12 -17.43 30.95
N TRP A 611 22.56 -17.34 32.20
CA TRP A 611 22.45 -16.10 32.94
C TRP A 611 23.21 -14.96 32.26
N MET A 612 24.52 -15.16 32.04
CA MET A 612 25.39 -14.11 31.47
C MET A 612 25.00 -13.63 30.07
N THR A 613 24.44 -14.51 29.23
CA THR A 613 24.19 -14.21 27.82
C THR A 613 22.76 -13.85 27.48
N THR A 614 21.80 -14.40 28.23
CA THR A 614 20.38 -14.41 27.82
C THR A 614 19.43 -13.85 28.88
N MET A 615 19.69 -14.10 30.17
CA MET A 615 18.74 -13.76 31.24
C MET A 615 19.13 -12.49 32.02
N ASN A 616 20.41 -12.18 32.18
CA ASN A 616 20.86 -11.03 32.94
C ASN A 616 20.55 -9.71 32.20
N PRO A 617 19.77 -8.81 32.80
CA PRO A 617 19.42 -7.53 32.19
C PRO A 617 20.60 -6.66 31.74
N GLU A 618 21.77 -6.78 32.41
CA GLU A 618 22.93 -5.96 32.14
C GLU A 618 23.77 -6.46 30.94
N THR A 619 23.70 -7.76 30.62
CA THR A 619 24.62 -8.39 29.65
C THR A 619 23.89 -9.04 28.46
N ARG A 620 22.60 -9.34 28.60
CA ARG A 620 21.79 -9.96 27.56
C ARG A 620 21.60 -9.03 26.37
N ARG A 621 21.41 -9.62 25.19
CA ARG A 621 21.02 -8.91 23.96
C ARG A 621 19.53 -9.17 23.67
N LEU A 622 18.74 -8.10 23.63
CA LEU A 622 17.34 -8.16 23.26
C LEU A 622 17.08 -7.28 22.02
N ILE A 623 16.48 -7.88 21.00
CA ILE A 623 15.99 -7.17 19.83
C ILE A 623 14.53 -6.80 20.11
N ARG A 624 14.23 -5.52 20.17
CA ARG A 624 12.85 -5.03 20.27
C ARG A 624 12.15 -5.15 18.93
N VAL A 625 10.99 -5.78 18.90
CA VAL A 625 10.21 -5.96 17.67
C VAL A 625 9.26 -4.78 17.53
N LEU A 626 9.49 -3.95 16.51
CA LEU A 626 8.67 -2.80 16.17
C LEU A 626 8.33 -2.86 14.68
N PRO A 627 7.09 -2.59 14.26
CA PRO A 627 6.79 -2.37 12.87
C PRO A 627 7.32 -0.99 12.47
N GLU A 628 8.10 -0.90 11.41
CA GLU A 628 8.53 0.38 10.82
C GLU A 628 7.38 1.00 10.04
N ASP A 629 6.62 0.17 9.33
CA ASP A 629 5.44 0.51 8.56
C ASP A 629 4.36 -0.55 8.76
N ALA A 630 3.11 -0.12 9.01
CA ALA A 630 2.01 -1.02 9.32
C ALA A 630 1.51 -1.79 8.08
N GLU A 631 1.51 -1.15 6.91
CA GLU A 631 1.07 -1.77 5.65
C GLU A 631 2.11 -2.76 5.16
N GLU A 632 3.38 -2.39 5.17
CA GLU A 632 4.48 -3.27 4.79
C GLU A 632 4.57 -4.45 5.75
N THR A 633 4.39 -4.24 7.06
CA THR A 633 4.33 -5.32 8.04
C THR A 633 3.20 -6.30 7.71
N ALA A 634 1.99 -5.81 7.41
CA ALA A 634 0.86 -6.65 7.03
C ALA A 634 1.17 -7.43 5.74
N ARG A 635 1.72 -6.76 4.73
CA ARG A 635 2.13 -7.36 3.46
C ARG A 635 3.15 -8.48 3.66
N VAL A 636 4.17 -8.26 4.46
CA VAL A 636 5.22 -9.26 4.72
C VAL A 636 4.66 -10.47 5.47
N PHE A 637 3.81 -10.26 6.47
CA PHE A 637 3.16 -11.37 7.18
C PHE A 637 2.25 -12.18 6.26
N ASP A 638 1.43 -11.55 5.42
CA ASP A 638 0.57 -12.24 4.46
C ASP A 638 1.37 -12.96 3.38
N LEU A 639 2.41 -12.35 2.87
CA LEU A 639 3.26 -12.94 1.83
C LEU A 639 4.03 -14.15 2.35
N LEU A 640 4.72 -14.01 3.49
CA LEU A 640 5.61 -15.06 4.00
C LEU A 640 4.86 -16.16 4.75
N LEU A 641 3.75 -15.85 5.40
CA LEU A 641 3.06 -16.75 6.33
C LEU A 641 1.60 -17.03 5.95
N GLY A 642 1.03 -16.26 5.04
CA GLY A 642 -0.30 -16.46 4.47
C GLY A 642 -0.37 -17.60 3.45
N ASP A 643 -1.43 -17.64 2.63
CA ASP A 643 -1.69 -18.74 1.70
C ASP A 643 -1.04 -18.58 0.32
N ASN A 644 -0.47 -17.41 0.01
CA ASN A 644 0.19 -17.12 -1.27
C ASN A 644 1.55 -17.82 -1.39
N LEU A 645 1.53 -19.09 -1.79
CA LEU A 645 2.75 -19.90 -1.94
C LEU A 645 3.62 -19.42 -3.12
N SER A 646 3.01 -18.98 -4.21
CA SER A 646 3.74 -18.49 -5.39
C SER A 646 4.49 -17.21 -5.04
N GLY A 647 3.80 -16.19 -4.53
CA GLY A 647 4.43 -14.93 -4.14
C GLY A 647 5.53 -15.10 -3.11
N ARG A 648 5.40 -16.08 -2.18
CA ARG A 648 6.48 -16.41 -1.23
C ARG A 648 7.72 -16.96 -1.92
N LYS A 649 7.57 -17.86 -2.91
CA LYS A 649 8.69 -18.39 -3.68
C LYS A 649 9.39 -17.29 -4.47
N ASP A 650 8.62 -16.42 -5.08
CA ASP A 650 9.13 -15.29 -5.86
C ASP A 650 9.91 -14.32 -4.94
N TYR A 651 9.33 -13.96 -3.81
CA TYR A 651 10.00 -13.12 -2.80
C TYR A 651 11.32 -13.73 -2.28
N ILE A 652 11.33 -15.04 -2.01
CA ILE A 652 12.56 -15.74 -1.58
C ILE A 652 13.60 -15.75 -2.71
N ALA A 653 13.18 -15.95 -3.95
CA ALA A 653 14.08 -15.95 -5.10
C ALA A 653 14.72 -14.55 -5.31
N GLU A 654 13.94 -13.48 -5.15
CA GLU A 654 14.40 -12.10 -5.33
C GLU A 654 15.25 -11.58 -4.16
N ASN A 655 14.88 -11.93 -2.93
CA ASN A 655 15.48 -11.35 -1.72
C ASN A 655 16.37 -12.31 -0.95
N GLY A 656 16.35 -13.61 -1.23
CA GLY A 656 17.07 -14.63 -0.47
C GLY A 656 18.58 -14.37 -0.43
N CYS A 657 19.15 -13.80 -1.49
CA CYS A 657 20.57 -13.47 -1.54
C CYS A 657 21.02 -12.47 -0.45
N ARG A 658 20.10 -11.64 0.07
CA ARG A 658 20.37 -10.66 1.15
C ARG A 658 20.56 -11.32 2.51
N TYR A 659 20.12 -12.57 2.64
CA TYR A 659 20.10 -13.32 3.91
C TYR A 659 20.99 -14.55 3.88
N LEU A 660 21.87 -14.68 2.87
CA LEU A 660 22.78 -15.83 2.73
C LEU A 660 23.66 -16.03 3.97
N ASP A 661 24.10 -14.93 4.59
CA ASP A 661 24.94 -14.97 5.80
C ASP A 661 24.18 -15.43 7.06
N MET A 662 22.84 -15.52 6.97
CA MET A 662 21.96 -15.96 8.07
C MET A 662 21.48 -17.41 7.88
N ILE A 663 21.79 -18.03 6.73
CA ILE A 663 21.41 -19.41 6.45
C ILE A 663 22.36 -20.34 7.21
N ASP A 664 21.76 -21.22 8.02
CA ASP A 664 22.50 -22.31 8.64
C ASP A 664 22.82 -23.37 7.57
N VAL A 665 24.09 -23.49 7.21
CA VAL A 665 24.62 -24.42 6.17
C VAL A 665 25.14 -25.71 6.81
N SER A 666 24.75 -26.04 8.04
CA SER A 666 25.20 -27.23 8.75
C SER A 666 24.51 -28.50 8.30
#